data_277418904a2185a62347b09d4bb98c5c
#
_entry.id   277418904a2185a62347b09d4bb98c5c
#
_cell.length_a   1.000
_cell.length_b   1.000
_cell.length_c   1.000
_cell.angle_alpha   90.00
_cell.angle_beta   90.00
_cell.angle_gamma   90.00
#
_symmetry.space_group_name_H-M   'P 1'
#
loop_
_entity.id
_entity.type
_entity.pdbx_description
1 polymer ?
#
loop_
_entity_poly.entity_id
_entity_poly.type
_entity_poly.pdbx_seq_one_letter_code
_entity_poly.pdbx_strand_id
1 'polypeptide(L)'
;MKHLSDCIEVKSYGDVFPKKGTNERAPYEHQKEAMRCLDKINQEPSYSTLVVLPTGGGKTYTVSMWLLKNATDKKKKILWIGHRQMLLDQAAESFQKFAYTEVIPHISSFCFRIISGASSHDHTSNIRPEDNLLIVSKDSIGRNIDRLDTWLKDENELYLVVDEAHHSTAKTYRRIIEYVKGKVPNLKLIGLTATPFRTAENEQGLLARIYSDGVRNGQAVHDGVGITYQIGLKELINRQILAKPIFESFYTDENYGELLGVDAWESIQHLDVLPDEIAQQMADSAVRNKLIVETYTAKRSEYGQTILFAVNVVHAIQLTALFKKAGVSADFIVSSVKDAITGVTISREDNERKLNEYRDGKLQVLINVNILTEGVDLPQTKTVFLARPTVSSILMTQMVGRALRGTAAGGTSSAYIVSFIDHWNENIAWVNPESLFEGSNDFRDTETERTKHDLRMIAISKIEEFASILDDSVDTSALEKVPFEQRIPIGMYAFSYLEENGMDHAYQVMVYNSTQEAYKQLMDSLPSLFASFEATEEYLRDEELEEMERQCRDSFFCGELVPPYEPRDVLNILKYYTQYEAIPQFYTFAEIDRSKLDVTAIAQHIWDEDMGQRKKSEYIDSIWDSGDDTMLKLFFGRKLYFLRQLDIELMKLSHSSDLYEDRESNVKYGTRALEDLPLYEIGKIDPMLEKQLRDQTFEKARNKQGLYECARCGKTDQSRIYFQVDHIVPMNGGGKSVAKNLQILCRQCNGMKGDS
;
A
#
# COMPACT_ATOMS: atom_id res chain seq x y z
N MET A 1 -34.09 -26.05 15.10
CA MET A 1 -34.65 -25.07 16.05
C MET A 1 -33.67 -24.86 17.20
N LYS A 2 -33.40 -23.64 17.56
CA LYS A 2 -32.42 -23.07 18.50
C LYS A 2 -31.03 -22.82 17.93
N HIS A 3 -30.91 -21.80 17.10
CA HIS A 3 -29.77 -20.92 17.05
C HIS A 3 -30.30 -19.50 17.29
N LEU A 4 -30.57 -19.19 18.53
CA LEU A 4 -30.53 -17.80 18.97
C LEU A 4 -29.02 -17.50 19.09
N SER A 5 -28.49 -16.77 18.15
CA SER A 5 -27.22 -16.07 18.31
C SER A 5 -27.42 -15.05 19.42
N ASP A 6 -26.95 -15.37 20.61
CA ASP A 6 -26.68 -14.34 21.61
C ASP A 6 -25.65 -13.41 21.00
N CYS A 7 -26.08 -12.34 20.35
CA CYS A 7 -25.24 -11.19 20.06
C CYS A 7 -24.79 -10.66 21.40
N ILE A 8 -23.57 -11.01 21.80
CA ILE A 8 -22.94 -10.38 22.97
C ILE A 8 -22.74 -8.93 22.57
N GLU A 9 -23.45 -8.03 23.20
CA GLU A 9 -23.18 -6.60 23.09
C GLU A 9 -21.76 -6.41 23.63
N VAL A 10 -20.81 -6.14 22.73
CA VAL A 10 -19.40 -6.01 23.11
C VAL A 10 -19.27 -4.73 23.91
N LYS A 11 -19.26 -4.87 25.24
CA LYS A 11 -18.98 -3.75 26.12
C LYS A 11 -17.51 -3.33 25.93
N SER A 12 -17.27 -2.03 26.03
CA SER A 12 -15.90 -1.50 25.92
C SER A 12 -14.99 -1.89 27.10
N TYR A 13 -15.56 -2.31 28.22
CA TYR A 13 -14.84 -2.82 29.39
C TYR A 13 -15.76 -3.68 30.25
N GLY A 14 -15.17 -4.51 31.09
CA GLY A 14 -15.94 -5.29 32.08
C GLY A 14 -15.21 -6.55 32.55
N ASP A 15 -15.90 -7.26 33.41
CA ASP A 15 -15.45 -8.57 33.92
C ASP A 15 -16.03 -9.69 33.06
N VAL A 16 -15.16 -10.63 32.71
CA VAL A 16 -15.53 -11.86 32.02
C VAL A 16 -15.49 -13.01 33.03
N PHE A 17 -16.65 -13.64 33.21
CA PHE A 17 -16.78 -14.83 34.06
C PHE A 17 -16.73 -16.08 33.19
N PRO A 18 -15.85 -17.05 33.50
CA PRO A 18 -15.76 -18.29 32.75
C PRO A 18 -17.08 -19.04 32.69
N LYS A 19 -17.49 -19.43 31.49
CA LYS A 19 -18.70 -20.22 31.27
C LYS A 19 -18.51 -21.63 31.81
N LYS A 20 -19.53 -22.17 32.50
CA LYS A 20 -19.51 -23.55 32.95
C LYS A 20 -19.67 -24.52 31.80
N GLY A 21 -18.94 -25.65 31.83
CA GLY A 21 -19.02 -26.67 30.80
C GLY A 21 -17.80 -26.69 29.87
N THR A 22 -17.95 -27.41 28.77
CA THR A 22 -16.93 -27.54 27.72
C THR A 22 -17.14 -26.54 26.60
N ASN A 23 -16.04 -26.14 26.00
CA ASN A 23 -16.10 -25.21 24.85
C ASN A 23 -16.77 -25.92 23.66
N GLU A 24 -17.87 -25.33 23.14
CA GLU A 24 -18.61 -25.87 21.99
C GLU A 24 -17.75 -25.95 20.71
N ARG A 25 -16.71 -25.15 20.62
CA ARG A 25 -15.78 -25.10 19.49
C ARG A 25 -14.43 -25.71 19.86
N ALA A 26 -14.15 -26.91 19.35
CA ALA A 26 -12.82 -27.49 19.42
C ALA A 26 -11.87 -26.85 18.37
N PRO A 27 -10.60 -26.58 18.74
CA PRO A 27 -9.61 -26.11 17.78
C PRO A 27 -9.36 -27.16 16.68
N TYR A 28 -9.22 -26.69 15.43
CA TYR A 28 -8.80 -27.53 14.31
C TYR A 28 -7.35 -28.00 14.52
N GLU A 29 -6.93 -29.05 13.78
CA GLU A 29 -5.60 -29.63 13.98
C GLU A 29 -4.47 -28.63 13.72
N HIS A 30 -4.55 -27.82 12.65
CA HIS A 30 -3.56 -26.78 12.39
C HIS A 30 -3.49 -25.72 13.52
N GLN A 31 -4.62 -25.42 14.17
CA GLN A 31 -4.67 -24.51 15.32
C GLN A 31 -4.03 -25.14 16.56
N LYS A 32 -4.27 -26.44 16.78
CA LYS A 32 -3.58 -27.18 17.84
C LYS A 32 -2.08 -27.28 17.59
N GLU A 33 -1.67 -27.47 16.33
CA GLU A 33 -0.26 -27.44 15.92
C GLU A 33 0.37 -26.09 16.25
N ALA A 34 -0.28 -24.97 15.88
CA ALA A 34 0.17 -23.64 16.21
C ALA A 34 0.29 -23.41 17.72
N MET A 35 -0.73 -23.84 18.50
CA MET A 35 -0.70 -23.74 19.97
C MET A 35 0.44 -24.57 20.57
N ARG A 36 0.70 -25.80 20.08
CA ARG A 36 1.84 -26.63 20.52
C ARG A 36 3.18 -25.96 20.21
N CYS A 37 3.30 -25.29 19.07
CA CYS A 37 4.49 -24.53 18.73
C CYS A 37 4.67 -23.31 19.66
N LEU A 38 3.57 -22.61 19.97
CA LEU A 38 3.57 -21.53 20.95
C LEU A 38 3.93 -22.03 22.36
N ASP A 39 3.47 -23.25 22.78
CA ASP A 39 3.85 -23.84 24.07
C ASP A 39 5.36 -24.08 24.15
N LYS A 40 6.02 -24.38 23.03
CA LYS A 40 7.47 -24.62 23.02
C LYS A 40 8.26 -23.32 23.17
N ILE A 41 7.92 -22.28 22.39
CA ILE A 41 8.62 -21.00 22.51
C ILE A 41 8.30 -20.30 23.82
N ASN A 42 7.15 -20.58 24.42
CA ASN A 42 6.74 -20.00 25.70
C ASN A 42 7.54 -20.52 26.91
N GLN A 43 8.42 -21.48 26.71
CA GLN A 43 9.40 -21.92 27.72
C GLN A 43 10.53 -20.91 27.90
N GLU A 44 10.77 -20.08 26.88
CA GLU A 44 11.73 -19.00 26.98
C GLU A 44 11.17 -17.86 27.85
N PRO A 45 12.02 -17.19 28.63
CA PRO A 45 11.59 -16.08 29.48
C PRO A 45 11.07 -14.91 28.69
N SER A 46 11.67 -14.61 27.55
CA SER A 46 11.26 -13.57 26.59
C SER A 46 11.45 -14.07 25.16
N TYR A 47 10.57 -13.65 24.26
CA TYR A 47 10.66 -13.98 22.84
C TYR A 47 9.87 -12.97 21.99
N SER A 48 10.18 -12.93 20.68
CA SER A 48 9.42 -12.19 19.69
C SER A 48 9.21 -13.05 18.44
N THR A 49 7.96 -13.39 18.14
CA THR A 49 7.65 -14.41 17.12
C THR A 49 6.39 -14.11 16.30
N LEU A 50 6.31 -14.71 15.11
CA LEU A 50 5.16 -14.65 14.22
C LEU A 50 4.39 -15.98 14.22
N VAL A 51 3.07 -15.85 14.16
CA VAL A 51 2.14 -16.92 13.81
C VAL A 51 1.49 -16.57 12.48
N VAL A 52 1.79 -17.36 11.46
CA VAL A 52 1.37 -17.11 10.07
C VAL A 52 0.23 -18.05 9.71
N LEU A 53 -0.97 -17.49 9.60
CA LEU A 53 -2.19 -18.21 9.25
C LEU A 53 -2.95 -17.42 8.18
N PRO A 54 -3.29 -18.03 7.03
CA PRO A 54 -4.06 -17.35 6.00
C PRO A 54 -5.39 -16.81 6.50
N THR A 55 -5.97 -15.87 5.76
CA THR A 55 -7.34 -15.41 6.01
C THR A 55 -8.28 -16.62 6.04
N GLY A 56 -9.11 -16.69 7.07
CA GLY A 56 -9.96 -17.88 7.27
C GLY A 56 -9.34 -18.98 8.13
N GLY A 57 -8.02 -19.01 8.34
CA GLY A 57 -7.33 -19.98 9.19
C GLY A 57 -7.58 -19.83 10.70
N GLY A 58 -8.17 -18.70 11.14
CA GLY A 58 -8.55 -18.47 12.54
C GLY A 58 -7.42 -17.94 13.42
N LYS A 59 -6.63 -16.98 12.93
CA LYS A 59 -5.54 -16.32 13.67
C LYS A 59 -5.95 -15.90 15.08
N THR A 60 -6.93 -15.00 15.16
CA THR A 60 -7.41 -14.40 16.43
C THR A 60 -7.90 -15.46 17.40
N TYR A 61 -8.71 -16.44 16.92
CA TYR A 61 -9.18 -17.56 17.74
C TYR A 61 -8.02 -18.39 18.32
N THR A 62 -7.07 -18.76 17.47
CA THR A 62 -5.94 -19.63 17.87
C THR A 62 -5.15 -19.00 19.00
N VAL A 63 -4.79 -17.72 18.86
CA VAL A 63 -3.93 -17.07 19.84
C VAL A 63 -4.72 -16.63 21.07
N SER A 64 -5.96 -16.17 20.96
CA SER A 64 -6.77 -15.86 22.15
C SER A 64 -7.07 -17.10 22.99
N MET A 65 -7.38 -18.26 22.37
CA MET A 65 -7.53 -19.52 23.10
C MET A 65 -6.26 -19.94 23.82
N TRP A 66 -5.12 -19.80 23.16
CA TRP A 66 -3.83 -20.11 23.77
C TRP A 66 -3.49 -19.16 24.92
N LEU A 67 -3.77 -17.87 24.77
CA LEU A 67 -3.56 -16.84 25.81
C LEU A 67 -4.50 -17.01 27.00
N LEU A 68 -5.76 -17.39 26.80
CA LEU A 68 -6.67 -17.69 27.89
C LEU A 68 -6.04 -18.72 28.83
N LYS A 69 -5.46 -19.79 28.28
CA LYS A 69 -4.81 -20.86 29.07
C LYS A 69 -3.44 -20.45 29.63
N ASN A 70 -2.62 -19.76 28.83
CA ASN A 70 -1.21 -19.57 29.16
C ASN A 70 -0.90 -18.22 29.82
N ALA A 71 -1.76 -17.23 29.63
CA ALA A 71 -1.62 -15.92 30.26
C ALA A 71 -2.75 -15.65 31.25
N THR A 72 -4.01 -15.64 30.80
CA THR A 72 -5.17 -15.23 31.62
C THR A 72 -5.34 -16.14 32.85
N ASP A 73 -5.32 -17.47 32.68
CA ASP A 73 -5.46 -18.44 33.78
C ASP A 73 -4.30 -18.36 34.80
N LYS A 74 -3.14 -17.86 34.38
CA LYS A 74 -1.95 -17.61 35.21
C LYS A 74 -1.88 -16.17 35.74
N LYS A 75 -2.95 -15.39 35.59
CA LYS A 75 -3.04 -13.98 36.03
C LYS A 75 -1.96 -13.08 35.43
N LYS A 76 -1.50 -13.39 34.20
CA LYS A 76 -0.57 -12.55 33.43
C LYS A 76 -1.33 -11.55 32.61
N LYS A 77 -0.79 -10.36 32.47
CA LYS A 77 -1.37 -9.30 31.66
C LYS A 77 -1.15 -9.53 30.17
N ILE A 78 -2.12 -9.06 29.37
CA ILE A 78 -2.10 -9.14 27.92
C ILE A 78 -2.34 -7.74 27.36
N LEU A 79 -1.47 -7.30 26.46
CA LEU A 79 -1.66 -6.12 25.63
C LEU A 79 -1.87 -6.58 24.18
N TRP A 80 -3.08 -6.35 23.64
CA TRP A 80 -3.43 -6.68 22.26
C TRP A 80 -3.54 -5.40 21.46
N ILE A 81 -2.76 -5.26 20.38
CA ILE A 81 -2.71 -4.07 19.54
C ILE A 81 -3.26 -4.38 18.16
N GLY A 82 -4.19 -3.54 17.67
CA GLY A 82 -4.69 -3.59 16.30
C GLY A 82 -4.80 -2.18 15.71
N HIS A 83 -4.90 -2.10 14.38
CA HIS A 83 -5.03 -0.82 13.68
C HIS A 83 -6.48 -0.45 13.34
N ARG A 84 -7.39 -1.43 13.29
CA ARG A 84 -8.82 -1.21 12.98
C ARG A 84 -9.70 -1.56 14.16
N GLN A 85 -10.72 -0.74 14.38
CA GLN A 85 -11.68 -0.92 15.50
C GLN A 85 -12.34 -2.30 15.47
N MET A 86 -12.74 -2.76 14.29
CA MET A 86 -13.38 -4.08 14.11
C MET A 86 -12.49 -5.24 14.53
N LEU A 87 -11.17 -5.15 14.36
CA LEU A 87 -10.22 -6.17 14.84
C LEU A 87 -10.14 -6.19 16.36
N LEU A 88 -10.25 -5.01 17.00
CA LEU A 88 -10.28 -4.90 18.47
C LEU A 88 -11.54 -5.55 19.04
N ASP A 89 -12.71 -5.27 18.43
CA ASP A 89 -13.98 -5.90 18.80
C ASP A 89 -13.91 -7.42 18.65
N GLN A 90 -13.37 -7.91 17.54
CA GLN A 90 -13.19 -9.35 17.27
C GLN A 90 -12.27 -10.03 18.29
N ALA A 91 -11.19 -9.37 18.69
CA ALA A 91 -10.31 -9.89 19.73
C ALA A 91 -11.06 -10.00 21.08
N ALA A 92 -11.76 -8.92 21.48
CA ALA A 92 -12.53 -8.89 22.71
C ALA A 92 -13.65 -9.96 22.71
N GLU A 93 -14.38 -10.09 21.59
CA GLU A 93 -15.40 -11.15 21.45
C GLU A 93 -14.79 -12.53 21.61
N SER A 94 -13.60 -12.77 21.01
CA SER A 94 -12.91 -14.07 21.12
C SER A 94 -12.57 -14.40 22.56
N PHE A 95 -12.00 -13.47 23.32
CA PHE A 95 -11.71 -13.68 24.74
C PHE A 95 -12.97 -13.93 25.57
N GLN A 96 -14.07 -13.20 25.34
CA GLN A 96 -15.33 -13.38 26.07
C GLN A 96 -16.04 -14.68 25.69
N LYS A 97 -16.07 -15.01 24.40
CA LYS A 97 -16.79 -16.17 23.87
C LYS A 97 -16.20 -17.49 24.30
N PHE A 98 -14.86 -17.57 24.35
CA PHE A 98 -14.14 -18.81 24.58
C PHE A 98 -13.57 -18.95 25.99
N ALA A 99 -13.94 -18.06 26.92
CA ALA A 99 -13.60 -18.21 28.35
C ALA A 99 -14.52 -19.26 29.02
N TYR A 100 -14.05 -20.49 29.08
CA TYR A 100 -14.70 -21.60 29.73
C TYR A 100 -13.89 -22.06 30.94
N THR A 101 -14.54 -22.63 31.98
CA THR A 101 -13.88 -23.15 33.18
C THR A 101 -12.90 -24.28 32.91
N GLU A 102 -13.05 -25.01 31.79
CA GLU A 102 -12.05 -26.01 31.38
C GLU A 102 -10.79 -25.36 30.79
N VAL A 103 -10.88 -24.17 30.27
CA VAL A 103 -9.77 -23.42 29.63
C VAL A 103 -9.00 -22.61 30.68
N ILE A 104 -9.74 -22.00 31.61
CA ILE A 104 -9.22 -21.14 32.69
C ILE A 104 -9.75 -21.59 34.06
N PRO A 105 -9.29 -22.74 34.53
CA PRO A 105 -9.81 -23.38 35.78
C PRO A 105 -9.41 -22.66 37.05
N HIS A 106 -8.33 -21.84 37.05
CA HIS A 106 -7.73 -21.30 38.27
C HIS A 106 -8.20 -19.89 38.62
N ILE A 107 -8.99 -19.24 37.75
CA ILE A 107 -9.52 -17.90 38.00
C ILE A 107 -11.06 -17.87 37.94
N SER A 108 -11.66 -17.00 38.75
CA SER A 108 -13.11 -16.80 38.77
C SER A 108 -13.60 -15.77 37.75
N SER A 109 -12.75 -14.81 37.40
CA SER A 109 -12.99 -13.80 36.42
C SER A 109 -11.71 -13.10 35.98
N PHE A 110 -11.74 -12.41 34.88
CA PHE A 110 -10.72 -11.46 34.44
C PHE A 110 -11.36 -10.23 33.86
N CYS A 111 -10.73 -9.07 33.99
CA CYS A 111 -11.24 -7.82 33.41
C CYS A 111 -10.52 -7.44 32.12
N PHE A 112 -11.27 -6.87 31.20
CA PHE A 112 -10.77 -6.38 29.93
C PHE A 112 -11.20 -4.94 29.67
N ARG A 113 -10.46 -4.25 28.79
CA ARG A 113 -10.78 -2.91 28.30
C ARG A 113 -10.37 -2.76 26.86
N ILE A 114 -11.29 -2.19 26.02
CA ILE A 114 -11.02 -1.83 24.62
C ILE A 114 -10.82 -0.32 24.56
N ILE A 115 -9.69 0.07 23.98
CA ILE A 115 -9.29 1.49 23.89
C ILE A 115 -9.07 1.87 22.45
N SER A 116 -9.84 2.84 21.97
CA SER A 116 -9.63 3.46 20.65
C SER A 116 -10.21 4.87 20.61
N GLY A 117 -10.14 5.53 19.43
CA GLY A 117 -10.82 6.82 19.20
C GLY A 117 -12.33 6.71 18.91
N ALA A 118 -12.90 5.48 18.90
CA ALA A 118 -14.33 5.30 18.66
C ALA A 118 -15.16 5.67 19.88
N SER A 119 -16.34 6.24 19.67
CA SER A 119 -17.28 6.58 20.75
C SER A 119 -17.83 5.35 21.51
N SER A 120 -17.76 4.17 20.88
CA SER A 120 -18.13 2.88 21.48
C SER A 120 -17.04 2.25 22.35
N HIS A 121 -15.81 2.77 22.31
CA HIS A 121 -14.66 2.27 23.05
C HIS A 121 -14.27 3.22 24.18
N ASP A 122 -13.43 2.73 25.08
CA ASP A 122 -12.96 3.51 26.23
C ASP A 122 -11.73 4.36 25.87
N HIS A 123 -11.39 5.29 26.77
CA HIS A 123 -10.26 6.20 26.61
C HIS A 123 -9.03 5.71 27.37
N THR A 124 -7.83 6.09 26.89
CA THR A 124 -6.54 5.75 27.52
C THR A 124 -6.44 6.23 28.99
N SER A 125 -7.14 7.31 29.36
CA SER A 125 -7.22 7.80 30.74
C SER A 125 -7.88 6.85 31.73
N ASN A 126 -8.63 5.88 31.24
CA ASN A 126 -9.40 4.92 32.04
C ASN A 126 -8.67 3.58 32.25
N ILE A 127 -7.42 3.46 31.76
CA ILE A 127 -6.57 2.29 32.03
C ILE A 127 -6.35 2.15 33.53
N ARG A 128 -6.58 0.93 34.06
CA ARG A 128 -6.44 0.63 35.49
C ARG A 128 -5.40 -0.46 35.71
N PRO A 129 -4.68 -0.44 36.84
CA PRO A 129 -3.70 -1.47 37.18
C PRO A 129 -4.26 -2.89 37.20
N GLU A 130 -5.54 -3.04 37.54
CA GLU A 130 -6.27 -4.32 37.65
C GLU A 130 -6.73 -4.87 36.29
N ASP A 131 -6.72 -4.10 35.20
CA ASP A 131 -7.10 -4.58 33.86
C ASP A 131 -6.16 -5.73 33.45
N ASN A 132 -6.70 -6.94 33.24
CA ASN A 132 -5.92 -8.11 32.85
C ASN A 132 -5.61 -8.14 31.35
N LEU A 133 -6.55 -7.63 30.55
CA LEU A 133 -6.48 -7.61 29.10
C LEU A 133 -6.78 -6.21 28.60
N LEU A 134 -5.78 -5.56 28.01
CA LEU A 134 -5.95 -4.31 27.25
C LEU A 134 -5.94 -4.62 25.76
N ILE A 135 -7.00 -4.22 25.07
CA ILE A 135 -7.14 -4.31 23.61
C ILE A 135 -7.15 -2.89 23.09
N VAL A 136 -6.10 -2.49 22.35
CA VAL A 136 -5.87 -1.07 22.07
C VAL A 136 -5.63 -0.80 20.60
N SER A 137 -6.11 0.36 20.12
CA SER A 137 -5.66 0.83 18.82
C SER A 137 -4.26 1.42 18.92
N LYS A 138 -3.44 1.17 17.90
CA LYS A 138 -2.07 1.71 17.84
C LYS A 138 -2.04 3.22 18.03
N ASP A 139 -2.99 3.95 17.43
CA ASP A 139 -3.01 5.42 17.42
C ASP A 139 -3.36 5.99 18.80
N SER A 140 -4.32 5.37 19.49
CA SER A 140 -4.72 5.84 20.82
C SER A 140 -3.64 5.64 21.85
N ILE A 141 -2.99 4.46 21.84
CA ILE A 141 -1.93 4.17 22.80
C ILE A 141 -0.60 4.82 22.41
N GLY A 142 -0.30 4.91 21.11
CA GLY A 142 0.91 5.57 20.61
C GLY A 142 1.00 7.04 21.01
N ARG A 143 -0.12 7.77 21.00
CA ARG A 143 -0.20 9.18 21.46
C ARG A 143 -0.11 9.33 22.98
N ASN A 144 -0.48 8.31 23.75
CA ASN A 144 -0.60 8.36 25.20
C ASN A 144 0.11 7.16 25.86
N ILE A 145 1.31 6.87 25.40
CA ILE A 145 2.04 5.67 25.79
C ILE A 145 2.40 5.63 27.28
N ASP A 146 2.58 6.80 27.89
CA ASP A 146 2.82 7.01 29.32
C ASP A 146 1.66 6.49 30.19
N ARG A 147 0.46 6.38 29.64
CA ARG A 147 -0.70 5.80 30.34
C ARG A 147 -0.52 4.31 30.67
N LEU A 148 0.39 3.64 29.99
CA LEU A 148 0.77 2.27 30.32
C LEU A 148 1.63 2.17 31.60
N ASP A 149 2.28 3.23 32.06
CA ASP A 149 3.23 3.19 33.19
C ASP A 149 2.63 2.60 34.46
N THR A 150 1.45 3.06 34.82
CA THR A 150 0.74 2.58 36.02
C THR A 150 0.29 1.13 35.85
N TRP A 151 -0.10 0.76 34.64
CA TRP A 151 -0.56 -0.60 34.34
C TRP A 151 0.58 -1.59 34.25
N LEU A 152 1.76 -1.18 33.75
CA LEU A 152 2.97 -1.99 33.63
C LEU A 152 3.80 -2.02 34.93
N LYS A 153 3.42 -1.21 35.93
CA LYS A 153 4.18 -1.11 37.17
C LYS A 153 4.27 -2.47 37.85
N ASP A 154 5.49 -2.84 38.23
CA ASP A 154 5.84 -4.10 38.94
C ASP A 154 5.54 -5.39 38.13
N GLU A 155 5.23 -5.29 36.82
CA GLU A 155 5.05 -6.43 35.93
C GLU A 155 6.40 -6.99 35.45
N ASN A 156 6.65 -8.25 35.74
CA ASN A 156 7.86 -8.94 35.30
C ASN A 156 7.67 -9.72 34.00
N GLU A 157 6.42 -10.00 33.60
CA GLU A 157 6.06 -10.78 32.42
C GLU A 157 4.79 -10.21 31.77
N LEU A 158 4.84 -10.00 30.46
CA LEU A 158 3.71 -9.49 29.69
C LEU A 158 3.62 -10.21 28.33
N TYR A 159 2.41 -10.54 27.93
CA TYR A 159 2.11 -10.98 26.57
C TYR A 159 1.67 -9.78 25.73
N LEU A 160 2.45 -9.45 24.71
CA LEU A 160 2.14 -8.40 23.75
C LEU A 160 1.77 -9.05 22.41
N VAL A 161 0.55 -8.80 21.94
CA VAL A 161 0.08 -9.32 20.65
C VAL A 161 -0.10 -8.16 19.68
N VAL A 162 0.42 -8.31 18.49
CA VAL A 162 0.18 -7.38 17.37
C VAL A 162 -0.61 -8.11 16.30
N ASP A 163 -1.86 -7.68 16.11
CA ASP A 163 -2.71 -8.19 15.03
C ASP A 163 -2.36 -7.52 13.71
N GLU A 164 -2.36 -8.27 12.62
CA GLU A 164 -1.81 -7.90 11.31
C GLU A 164 -0.37 -7.37 11.42
N ALA A 165 0.49 -8.22 11.96
CA ALA A 165 1.88 -7.91 12.35
C ALA A 165 2.78 -7.40 11.20
N HIS A 166 2.37 -7.55 9.94
CA HIS A 166 3.06 -6.94 8.82
C HIS A 166 3.07 -5.40 8.89
N HIS A 167 2.17 -4.78 9.69
CA HIS A 167 2.21 -3.35 10.00
C HIS A 167 3.18 -2.97 11.12
N SER A 168 3.79 -3.94 11.81
CA SER A 168 4.69 -3.67 12.95
C SER A 168 5.94 -2.88 12.58
N THR A 169 6.28 -2.82 11.30
CA THR A 169 7.41 -2.03 10.78
C THR A 169 7.17 -0.53 10.89
N ALA A 170 5.92 -0.09 11.02
CA ALA A 170 5.58 1.32 11.20
C ALA A 170 6.10 1.85 12.56
N LYS A 171 6.47 3.12 12.58
CA LYS A 171 7.13 3.82 13.69
C LYS A 171 6.37 3.71 15.01
N THR A 172 5.06 3.92 15.00
CA THR A 172 4.22 3.84 16.21
C THR A 172 4.24 2.47 16.83
N TYR A 173 4.14 1.38 16.03
CA TYR A 173 4.26 0.03 16.55
C TYR A 173 5.63 -0.23 17.15
N ARG A 174 6.71 0.13 16.44
CA ARG A 174 8.08 -0.03 16.95
C ARG A 174 8.27 0.71 18.27
N ARG A 175 7.78 1.96 18.34
CA ARG A 175 7.85 2.78 19.56
C ARG A 175 7.10 2.13 20.72
N ILE A 176 5.89 1.59 20.49
CA ILE A 176 5.12 0.89 21.53
C ILE A 176 5.87 -0.37 22.00
N ILE A 177 6.36 -1.18 21.04
CA ILE A 177 7.09 -2.41 21.34
C ILE A 177 8.36 -2.09 22.16
N GLU A 178 9.17 -1.13 21.73
CA GLU A 178 10.39 -0.72 22.44
C GLU A 178 10.09 -0.14 23.84
N TYR A 179 9.04 0.67 23.96
CA TYR A 179 8.60 1.22 25.23
C TYR A 179 8.24 0.13 26.22
N VAL A 180 7.42 -0.83 25.80
CA VAL A 180 6.99 -1.95 26.62
C VAL A 180 8.18 -2.84 26.96
N LYS A 181 9.08 -3.12 26.01
CA LYS A 181 10.31 -3.88 26.20
C LYS A 181 11.24 -3.23 27.24
N GLY A 182 11.30 -1.91 27.27
CA GLY A 182 12.08 -1.17 28.28
C GLY A 182 11.48 -1.20 29.69
N LYS A 183 10.18 -1.55 29.82
CA LYS A 183 9.47 -1.59 31.13
C LYS A 183 9.33 -3.01 31.68
N VAL A 184 9.20 -4.02 30.83
CA VAL A 184 8.91 -5.40 31.22
C VAL A 184 10.07 -6.32 30.84
N PRO A 185 10.78 -6.92 31.80
CA PRO A 185 11.95 -7.77 31.54
C PRO A 185 11.64 -9.01 30.69
N ASN A 186 10.51 -9.66 30.92
CA ASN A 186 10.10 -10.89 30.23
C ASN A 186 8.93 -10.57 29.25
N LEU A 187 9.23 -9.83 28.21
CA LEU A 187 8.26 -9.52 27.15
C LEU A 187 8.12 -10.72 26.21
N LYS A 188 6.89 -11.16 26.00
CA LYS A 188 6.48 -12.22 25.06
C LYS A 188 5.69 -11.60 23.92
N LEU A 189 6.38 -11.27 22.84
CA LEU A 189 5.80 -10.61 21.67
C LEU A 189 5.35 -11.64 20.65
N ILE A 190 4.07 -11.60 20.27
CA ILE A 190 3.46 -12.48 19.28
C ILE A 190 2.82 -11.63 18.18
N GLY A 191 3.32 -11.74 16.97
CA GLY A 191 2.72 -11.12 15.79
C GLY A 191 1.80 -12.11 15.05
N LEU A 192 0.61 -11.65 14.65
CA LEU A 192 -0.33 -12.42 13.84
C LEU A 192 -0.38 -11.83 12.45
N THR A 193 -0.20 -12.66 11.43
CA THR A 193 -0.33 -12.19 10.05
C THR A 193 -0.81 -13.29 9.12
N ALA A 194 -1.47 -12.90 8.03
CA ALA A 194 -1.78 -13.83 6.94
C ALA A 194 -0.61 -13.95 5.95
N THR A 195 0.18 -12.89 5.85
CA THR A 195 1.32 -12.77 4.93
C THR A 195 2.52 -12.23 5.72
N PRO A 196 3.55 -13.07 5.98
CA PRO A 196 4.69 -12.67 6.80
C PRO A 196 5.63 -11.69 6.10
N PHE A 197 5.55 -11.60 4.79
CA PHE A 197 6.47 -10.81 3.98
C PHE A 197 5.66 -9.89 3.05
N ARG A 198 5.94 -8.60 3.13
CA ARG A 198 5.61 -7.64 2.09
C ARG A 198 6.68 -7.66 1.01
N THR A 199 6.36 -7.10 -0.14
CA THR A 199 7.10 -7.13 -1.39
C THR A 199 8.54 -6.60 -1.32
N ALA A 200 8.92 -5.85 -0.27
CA ALA A 200 10.24 -5.23 -0.16
C ALA A 200 11.17 -5.98 0.81
N GLU A 201 12.36 -6.37 0.35
CA GLU A 201 13.40 -7.05 1.18
C GLU A 201 13.79 -6.23 2.43
N ASN A 202 13.74 -4.89 2.37
CA ASN A 202 14.00 -4.04 3.53
C ASN A 202 12.92 -4.15 4.61
N GLU A 203 11.65 -4.29 4.22
CA GLU A 203 10.57 -4.52 5.17
C GLU A 203 10.68 -5.92 5.79
N GLN A 204 11.13 -6.90 5.02
CA GLN A 204 11.47 -8.23 5.55
C GLN A 204 12.60 -8.12 6.59
N GLY A 205 13.62 -7.32 6.31
CA GLY A 205 14.71 -7.06 7.25
C GLY A 205 14.25 -6.34 8.52
N LEU A 206 13.32 -5.38 8.42
CA LEU A 206 12.73 -4.68 9.56
C LEU A 206 11.81 -5.61 10.38
N LEU A 207 10.97 -6.38 9.72
CA LEU A 207 10.08 -7.34 10.38
C LEU A 207 10.89 -8.43 11.10
N ALA A 208 11.97 -8.93 10.48
CA ALA A 208 12.89 -9.91 11.09
C ALA A 208 13.66 -9.33 12.29
N ARG A 209 13.89 -8.02 12.36
CA ARG A 209 14.46 -7.36 13.54
C ARG A 209 13.48 -7.28 14.71
N ILE A 210 12.18 -7.16 14.40
CA ILE A 210 11.12 -7.13 15.42
C ILE A 210 10.82 -8.54 15.90
N TYR A 211 10.70 -9.50 14.98
CA TYR A 211 10.37 -10.89 15.25
C TYR A 211 11.56 -11.78 14.89
N SER A 212 12.36 -12.14 15.89
CA SER A 212 13.63 -12.86 15.69
C SER A 212 13.59 -14.33 16.10
N ASP A 213 12.53 -14.74 16.81
CA ASP A 213 12.50 -16.02 17.51
C ASP A 213 11.41 -16.93 16.93
N GLY A 214 11.75 -18.18 16.69
CA GLY A 214 10.85 -19.14 16.09
C GLY A 214 10.98 -20.54 16.66
N VAL A 215 10.30 -21.50 16.03
CA VAL A 215 10.39 -22.93 16.38
C VAL A 215 10.85 -23.70 15.14
N ARG A 216 11.95 -24.47 15.28
CA ARG A 216 12.46 -25.39 14.25
C ARG A 216 12.66 -26.78 14.85
N ASN A 217 12.21 -27.82 14.15
CA ASN A 217 12.30 -29.20 14.58
C ASN A 217 11.82 -29.42 16.03
N GLY A 218 10.84 -28.59 16.43
CA GLY A 218 10.22 -28.68 17.73
C GLY A 218 10.98 -28.02 18.87
N GLN A 219 12.02 -27.26 18.61
CA GLN A 219 12.79 -26.48 19.57
C GLN A 219 12.70 -25.00 19.29
N ALA A 220 12.76 -24.17 20.34
CA ALA A 220 12.87 -22.71 20.17
C ALA A 220 14.24 -22.37 19.57
N VAL A 221 14.25 -21.45 18.63
CA VAL A 221 15.46 -20.96 17.94
C VAL A 221 15.43 -19.45 17.82
N HIS A 222 16.61 -18.83 17.88
CA HIS A 222 16.81 -17.41 17.66
C HIS A 222 17.54 -17.24 16.31
N ASP A 223 16.87 -17.58 15.22
CA ASP A 223 17.47 -17.68 13.89
C ASP A 223 17.25 -16.43 13.00
N GLY A 224 16.62 -15.40 13.54
CA GLY A 224 16.28 -14.18 12.82
C GLY A 224 15.15 -14.34 11.79
N VAL A 225 14.54 -15.53 11.68
CA VAL A 225 13.41 -15.79 10.77
C VAL A 225 12.07 -15.49 11.45
N GLY A 226 12.03 -15.62 12.78
CA GLY A 226 10.95 -15.14 13.62
C GLY A 226 9.60 -15.85 13.49
N ILE A 227 9.51 -17.05 12.90
CA ILE A 227 8.24 -17.75 12.68
C ILE A 227 8.14 -18.98 13.59
N THR A 228 7.16 -18.97 14.49
CA THR A 228 6.83 -20.14 15.33
C THR A 228 5.97 -21.15 14.59
N TYR A 229 4.98 -20.70 13.84
CA TYR A 229 4.12 -21.57 13.06
C TYR A 229 3.67 -20.90 11.76
N GLN A 230 3.64 -21.68 10.70
CA GLN A 230 3.16 -21.26 9.38
C GLN A 230 2.41 -22.39 8.69
N ILE A 231 1.30 -22.07 8.01
CA ILE A 231 0.56 -22.98 7.14
C ILE A 231 0.09 -22.23 5.89
N GLY A 232 0.14 -22.89 4.74
CA GLY A 232 -0.28 -22.34 3.45
C GLY A 232 -1.77 -22.56 3.14
N LEU A 233 -2.31 -21.78 2.19
CA LEU A 233 -3.70 -21.92 1.69
C LEU A 233 -3.99 -23.33 1.19
N LYS A 234 -3.10 -23.89 0.38
CA LYS A 234 -3.25 -25.24 -0.21
C LYS A 234 -3.43 -26.34 0.84
N GLU A 235 -2.67 -26.25 1.93
CA GLU A 235 -2.77 -27.22 3.02
C GLU A 235 -4.10 -27.08 3.78
N LEU A 236 -4.59 -25.85 4.01
CA LEU A 236 -5.89 -25.62 4.64
C LEU A 236 -7.06 -26.10 3.75
N ILE A 237 -6.93 -26.02 2.42
CA ILE A 237 -7.89 -26.58 1.48
C ILE A 237 -7.86 -28.11 1.56
N ASN A 238 -6.69 -28.74 1.55
CA ASN A 238 -6.54 -30.18 1.68
C ASN A 238 -7.15 -30.71 3.00
N ARG A 239 -7.05 -29.93 4.07
CA ARG A 239 -7.68 -30.23 5.36
C ARG A 239 -9.17 -29.85 5.45
N GLN A 240 -9.77 -29.38 4.36
CA GLN A 240 -11.18 -28.94 4.26
C GLN A 240 -11.55 -27.79 5.23
N ILE A 241 -10.57 -27.11 5.79
CA ILE A 241 -10.76 -25.89 6.60
C ILE A 241 -11.15 -24.73 5.68
N LEU A 242 -10.54 -24.67 4.49
CA LEU A 242 -10.92 -23.77 3.42
C LEU A 242 -11.63 -24.56 2.31
N ALA A 243 -12.58 -23.90 1.67
CA ALA A 243 -13.30 -24.43 0.51
C ALA A 243 -12.37 -24.50 -0.71
N LYS A 244 -12.62 -25.46 -1.59
CA LYS A 244 -11.91 -25.54 -2.88
C LYS A 244 -12.37 -24.39 -3.78
N PRO A 245 -11.48 -23.53 -4.28
CA PRO A 245 -11.86 -22.47 -5.17
C PRO A 245 -12.27 -22.99 -6.55
N ILE A 246 -13.31 -22.39 -7.14
CA ILE A 246 -13.75 -22.56 -8.52
C ILE A 246 -13.70 -21.18 -9.16
N PHE A 247 -12.83 -21.00 -10.13
CA PHE A 247 -12.61 -19.73 -10.80
C PHE A 247 -13.49 -19.62 -12.04
N GLU A 248 -14.17 -18.50 -12.19
CA GLU A 248 -14.92 -18.15 -13.37
C GLU A 248 -14.59 -16.71 -13.76
N SER A 249 -14.30 -16.49 -15.05
CA SER A 249 -13.96 -15.17 -15.58
C SER A 249 -14.93 -14.77 -16.67
N PHE A 250 -15.50 -13.59 -16.55
CA PHE A 250 -16.42 -12.99 -17.52
C PHE A 250 -15.78 -11.72 -18.07
N TYR A 251 -15.60 -11.70 -19.38
CA TYR A 251 -15.05 -10.55 -20.07
C TYR A 251 -16.17 -9.58 -20.39
N THR A 252 -15.94 -8.30 -20.12
CA THR A 252 -16.82 -7.22 -20.52
C THR A 252 -16.38 -6.67 -21.88
N ASP A 253 -17.30 -6.02 -22.61
CA ASP A 253 -16.97 -5.33 -23.86
C ASP A 253 -16.47 -3.89 -23.62
N GLU A 254 -16.27 -3.50 -22.35
CA GLU A 254 -15.85 -2.18 -21.96
C GLU A 254 -14.33 -2.03 -22.04
N ASN A 255 -13.87 -0.95 -22.68
CA ASN A 255 -12.46 -0.62 -22.80
C ASN A 255 -12.16 0.69 -22.06
N TYR A 256 -11.48 0.57 -20.92
CA TYR A 256 -11.04 1.72 -20.10
C TYR A 256 -9.60 2.13 -20.41
N GLY A 257 -8.88 1.36 -21.19
CA GLY A 257 -7.48 1.64 -21.55
C GLY A 257 -7.29 2.91 -22.36
N GLU A 258 -8.26 3.27 -23.19
CA GLU A 258 -8.21 4.52 -24.00
C GLU A 258 -8.45 5.80 -23.18
N LEU A 259 -8.95 5.64 -21.96
CA LEU A 259 -9.28 6.74 -21.05
C LEU A 259 -8.16 7.03 -20.04
N LEU A 260 -7.16 6.14 -20.01
CA LEU A 260 -6.02 6.24 -19.10
C LEU A 260 -5.07 7.33 -19.62
N GLY A 261 -5.20 8.54 -19.08
CA GLY A 261 -4.07 9.47 -19.06
C GLY A 261 -2.94 8.93 -18.15
N VAL A 262 -1.76 9.49 -18.27
CA VAL A 262 -0.57 9.09 -17.52
C VAL A 262 -0.83 9.03 -16.01
N ASP A 263 -1.46 10.08 -15.45
CA ASP A 263 -1.78 10.17 -14.01
C ASP A 263 -2.77 9.08 -13.55
N ALA A 264 -3.72 8.71 -14.42
CA ALA A 264 -4.72 7.70 -14.13
C ALA A 264 -4.10 6.30 -14.06
N TRP A 265 -3.17 6.02 -14.96
CA TRP A 265 -2.44 4.77 -15.03
C TRP A 265 -1.53 4.57 -13.80
N GLU A 266 -0.82 5.62 -13.39
CA GLU A 266 0.00 5.63 -12.17
C GLU A 266 -0.83 5.38 -10.91
N SER A 267 -2.00 6.01 -10.79
CA SER A 267 -2.89 5.81 -9.66
C SER A 267 -3.35 4.35 -9.53
N ILE A 268 -3.60 3.67 -10.64
CA ILE A 268 -4.00 2.26 -10.63
C ILE A 268 -2.84 1.36 -10.24
N GLN A 269 -1.70 1.47 -10.92
CA GLN A 269 -0.58 0.56 -10.70
C GLN A 269 0.11 0.74 -9.34
N HIS A 270 0.18 1.97 -8.86
CA HIS A 270 0.94 2.26 -7.64
C HIS A 270 0.08 2.36 -6.40
N LEU A 271 -1.18 2.75 -6.53
CA LEU A 271 -2.05 3.02 -5.39
C LEU A 271 -3.17 1.99 -5.23
N ASP A 272 -3.34 1.06 -6.18
CA ASP A 272 -4.53 0.20 -6.28
C ASP A 272 -5.84 1.01 -6.20
N VAL A 273 -5.78 2.28 -6.58
CA VAL A 273 -6.90 3.22 -6.60
C VAL A 273 -7.23 3.54 -8.04
N LEU A 274 -8.44 3.19 -8.43
CA LEU A 274 -8.98 3.64 -9.71
C LEU A 274 -9.22 5.15 -9.62
N PRO A 275 -8.76 5.94 -10.60
CA PRO A 275 -9.11 7.35 -10.70
C PRO A 275 -10.63 7.54 -10.66
N ASP A 276 -11.08 8.59 -10.00
CA ASP A 276 -12.51 8.84 -9.78
C ASP A 276 -13.32 8.84 -11.08
N GLU A 277 -12.77 9.37 -12.16
CA GLU A 277 -13.41 9.40 -13.48
C GLU A 277 -13.62 7.99 -14.05
N ILE A 278 -12.60 7.12 -13.95
CA ILE A 278 -12.68 5.73 -14.41
C ILE A 278 -13.59 4.93 -13.50
N ALA A 279 -13.43 5.09 -12.18
CA ALA A 279 -14.29 4.46 -11.20
C ALA A 279 -15.77 4.84 -11.41
N GLN A 280 -16.05 6.09 -11.77
CA GLN A 280 -17.38 6.57 -12.09
C GLN A 280 -17.90 5.98 -13.42
N GLN A 281 -17.07 5.93 -14.45
CA GLN A 281 -17.46 5.32 -15.74
C GLN A 281 -17.75 3.83 -15.60
N MET A 282 -16.91 3.10 -14.83
CA MET A 282 -17.17 1.70 -14.50
C MET A 282 -18.48 1.53 -13.73
N ALA A 283 -18.77 2.43 -12.79
CA ALA A 283 -20.01 2.43 -12.04
C ALA A 283 -21.23 2.69 -12.94
N ASP A 284 -21.11 3.60 -13.91
CA ASP A 284 -22.20 4.02 -14.80
C ASP A 284 -22.41 3.11 -16.00
N SER A 285 -21.48 2.16 -16.27
CA SER A 285 -21.62 1.23 -17.40
C SER A 285 -22.81 0.30 -17.22
N ALA A 286 -23.87 0.57 -17.97
CA ALA A 286 -25.08 -0.24 -17.98
C ALA A 286 -24.84 -1.68 -18.48
N VAL A 287 -23.93 -1.85 -19.45
CA VAL A 287 -23.58 -3.16 -20.02
C VAL A 287 -22.87 -4.01 -18.98
N ARG A 288 -21.86 -3.44 -18.33
CA ARG A 288 -21.08 -4.10 -17.27
C ARG A 288 -21.94 -4.48 -16.07
N ASN A 289 -22.74 -3.55 -15.59
CA ASN A 289 -23.63 -3.77 -14.45
C ASN A 289 -24.70 -4.82 -14.74
N LYS A 290 -25.23 -4.83 -15.96
CA LYS A 290 -26.16 -5.84 -16.44
C LYS A 290 -25.50 -7.22 -16.48
N LEU A 291 -24.28 -7.36 -17.01
CA LEU A 291 -23.54 -8.61 -17.03
C LEU A 291 -23.33 -9.15 -15.61
N ILE A 292 -22.95 -8.32 -14.65
CA ILE A 292 -22.76 -8.73 -13.25
C ILE A 292 -24.06 -9.32 -12.67
N VAL A 293 -25.19 -8.65 -12.86
CA VAL A 293 -26.49 -9.09 -12.33
C VAL A 293 -27.01 -10.32 -13.05
N GLU A 294 -26.87 -10.39 -14.37
CA GLU A 294 -27.29 -11.54 -15.19
C GLU A 294 -26.44 -12.79 -14.86
N THR A 295 -25.14 -12.64 -14.66
CA THR A 295 -24.25 -13.72 -14.23
C THR A 295 -24.74 -14.35 -12.93
N TYR A 296 -25.06 -13.52 -11.92
CA TYR A 296 -25.60 -14.04 -10.67
C TYR A 296 -26.96 -14.71 -10.85
N THR A 297 -27.89 -14.06 -11.56
CA THR A 297 -29.25 -14.56 -11.72
C THR A 297 -29.31 -15.89 -12.48
N ALA A 298 -28.44 -16.06 -13.48
CA ALA A 298 -28.34 -17.30 -14.27
C ALA A 298 -27.90 -18.52 -13.43
N LYS A 299 -27.03 -18.30 -12.45
CA LYS A 299 -26.48 -19.36 -11.57
C LYS A 299 -26.82 -19.16 -10.09
N ARG A 300 -27.96 -18.52 -9.78
CA ARG A 300 -28.35 -18.13 -8.41
C ARG A 300 -28.29 -19.28 -7.41
N SER A 301 -28.73 -20.48 -7.79
CA SER A 301 -28.71 -21.67 -6.93
C SER A 301 -27.29 -22.21 -6.69
N GLU A 302 -26.39 -22.03 -7.66
CA GLU A 302 -24.98 -22.44 -7.56
C GLU A 302 -24.19 -21.47 -6.72
N TYR A 303 -24.31 -20.17 -7.00
CA TYR A 303 -23.57 -19.12 -6.30
C TYR A 303 -24.05 -18.90 -4.86
N GLY A 304 -25.34 -19.05 -4.57
CA GLY A 304 -25.88 -18.89 -3.22
C GLY A 304 -25.61 -17.51 -2.64
N GLN A 305 -25.25 -17.44 -1.35
CA GLN A 305 -24.89 -16.17 -0.72
C GLN A 305 -23.55 -15.64 -1.27
N THR A 306 -23.58 -14.42 -1.76
CA THR A 306 -22.48 -13.80 -2.50
C THR A 306 -22.07 -12.48 -1.89
N ILE A 307 -20.74 -12.29 -1.74
CA ILE A 307 -20.15 -10.97 -1.47
C ILE A 307 -19.65 -10.40 -2.79
N LEU A 308 -20.04 -9.17 -3.09
CA LEU A 308 -19.62 -8.46 -4.28
C LEU A 308 -18.75 -7.27 -3.89
N PHE A 309 -17.56 -7.19 -4.44
CA PHE A 309 -16.64 -6.06 -4.27
C PHE A 309 -16.85 -5.04 -5.38
N ALA A 310 -17.48 -3.92 -5.06
CA ALA A 310 -17.77 -2.84 -5.98
C ALA A 310 -16.62 -1.84 -6.06
N VAL A 311 -16.56 -1.08 -7.15
CA VAL A 311 -15.51 -0.08 -7.42
C VAL A 311 -15.60 1.09 -6.44
N ASN A 312 -16.79 1.67 -6.29
CA ASN A 312 -17.07 2.81 -5.41
C ASN A 312 -18.51 2.74 -4.83
N VAL A 313 -18.88 3.73 -4.03
CA VAL A 313 -20.20 3.80 -3.38
C VAL A 313 -21.33 3.92 -4.38
N VAL A 314 -21.15 4.72 -5.45
CA VAL A 314 -22.15 4.89 -6.52
C VAL A 314 -22.44 3.55 -7.20
N HIS A 315 -21.39 2.79 -7.52
CA HIS A 315 -21.50 1.45 -8.10
C HIS A 315 -22.26 0.49 -7.17
N ALA A 316 -21.98 0.53 -5.87
CA ALA A 316 -22.68 -0.31 -4.90
C ALA A 316 -24.18 0.00 -4.82
N ILE A 317 -24.57 1.28 -4.86
CA ILE A 317 -25.96 1.72 -4.88
C ILE A 317 -26.68 1.25 -6.15
N GLN A 318 -26.06 1.46 -7.32
CA GLN A 318 -26.60 1.08 -8.62
C GLN A 318 -26.80 -0.45 -8.73
N LEU A 319 -25.77 -1.22 -8.38
CA LEU A 319 -25.86 -2.68 -8.37
C LEU A 319 -26.94 -3.18 -7.41
N THR A 320 -27.04 -2.59 -6.21
CA THR A 320 -28.11 -2.93 -5.25
C THR A 320 -29.48 -2.73 -5.87
N ALA A 321 -29.71 -1.63 -6.53
CA ALA A 321 -30.99 -1.35 -7.20
C ALA A 321 -31.28 -2.34 -8.34
N LEU A 322 -30.27 -2.69 -9.14
CA LEU A 322 -30.39 -3.65 -10.23
C LEU A 322 -30.66 -5.08 -9.72
N PHE A 323 -29.98 -5.52 -8.68
CA PHE A 323 -30.25 -6.83 -8.05
C PHE A 323 -31.67 -6.89 -7.48
N LYS A 324 -32.13 -5.85 -6.77
CA LYS A 324 -33.50 -5.77 -6.27
C LYS A 324 -34.54 -5.81 -7.40
N LYS A 325 -34.27 -5.10 -8.51
CA LYS A 325 -35.11 -5.15 -9.71
C LYS A 325 -35.16 -6.56 -10.35
N ALA A 326 -34.07 -7.32 -10.25
CA ALA A 326 -34.01 -8.70 -10.71
C ALA A 326 -34.60 -9.71 -9.70
N GLY A 327 -35.24 -9.27 -8.62
CA GLY A 327 -35.84 -10.12 -7.60
C GLY A 327 -34.83 -10.81 -6.68
N VAL A 328 -33.63 -10.25 -6.53
CA VAL A 328 -32.58 -10.72 -5.63
C VAL A 328 -32.55 -9.83 -4.39
N SER A 329 -32.56 -10.44 -3.19
CA SER A 329 -32.40 -9.68 -1.95
C SER A 329 -30.93 -9.26 -1.83
N ALA A 330 -30.69 -7.96 -2.01
CA ALA A 330 -29.35 -7.37 -1.97
C ALA A 330 -29.34 -6.09 -1.14
N ASP A 331 -28.23 -5.83 -0.48
CA ASP A 331 -27.93 -4.55 0.15
C ASP A 331 -26.44 -4.28 0.11
N PHE A 332 -26.01 -3.07 0.47
CA PHE A 332 -24.60 -2.68 0.44
C PHE A 332 -24.15 -2.14 1.78
N ILE A 333 -22.84 -2.28 2.03
CA ILE A 333 -22.13 -1.74 3.18
C ILE A 333 -20.95 -0.91 2.71
N VAL A 334 -20.70 0.22 3.37
CA VAL A 334 -19.62 1.15 3.04
C VAL A 334 -19.04 1.71 4.34
N SER A 335 -17.78 2.17 4.32
CA SER A 335 -17.21 2.87 5.48
C SER A 335 -18.11 4.03 5.90
N SER A 336 -18.22 4.29 7.20
CA SER A 336 -19.04 5.38 7.75
C SER A 336 -18.48 6.73 7.31
N VAL A 337 -18.85 7.16 6.11
CA VAL A 337 -18.49 8.47 5.54
C VAL A 337 -19.79 9.17 5.18
N LYS A 338 -19.89 10.45 5.53
CA LYS A 338 -20.78 11.35 4.80
C LYS A 338 -20.25 11.41 3.37
N ASP A 339 -20.84 10.65 2.48
CA ASP A 339 -20.52 10.80 1.07
C ASP A 339 -21.01 12.17 0.62
N ALA A 340 -20.09 13.07 0.37
CA ALA A 340 -20.37 14.45 -0.06
C ALA A 340 -21.10 14.50 -1.42
N ILE A 341 -20.99 13.45 -2.23
CA ILE A 341 -21.59 13.36 -3.57
C ILE A 341 -23.03 12.86 -3.50
N THR A 342 -23.30 11.82 -2.73
CA THR A 342 -24.63 11.18 -2.67
C THR A 342 -25.50 11.68 -1.50
N GLY A 343 -24.91 12.37 -0.52
CA GLY A 343 -25.59 12.82 0.69
C GLY A 343 -26.02 11.67 1.62
N VAL A 344 -25.66 10.43 1.30
CA VAL A 344 -26.01 9.23 2.07
C VAL A 344 -25.11 9.16 3.30
N THR A 345 -25.71 9.22 4.48
CA THR A 345 -25.05 8.93 5.75
C THR A 345 -25.40 7.51 6.16
N ILE A 346 -24.43 6.60 6.11
CA ILE A 346 -24.60 5.23 6.60
C ILE A 346 -23.92 5.13 7.95
N SER A 347 -24.71 4.78 8.97
CA SER A 347 -24.21 4.61 10.31
C SER A 347 -23.56 3.22 10.49
N ARG A 348 -22.77 3.07 11.54
CA ARG A 348 -22.20 1.77 11.93
C ARG A 348 -23.32 0.76 12.23
N GLU A 349 -24.37 1.20 12.92
CA GLU A 349 -25.51 0.39 13.28
C GLU A 349 -26.25 -0.13 12.02
N ASP A 350 -26.36 0.68 10.96
CA ASP A 350 -26.92 0.25 9.69
C ASP A 350 -26.09 -0.86 9.04
N ASN A 351 -24.78 -0.71 9.02
CA ASN A 351 -23.87 -1.75 8.51
C ASN A 351 -23.97 -3.03 9.33
N GLU A 352 -24.01 -2.96 10.66
CA GLU A 352 -24.17 -4.12 11.54
C GLU A 352 -25.51 -4.82 11.32
N ARG A 353 -26.59 -4.07 11.17
CA ARG A 353 -27.89 -4.63 10.84
C ARG A 353 -27.88 -5.41 9.53
N LYS A 354 -27.30 -4.85 8.47
CA LYS A 354 -27.19 -5.48 7.15
C LYS A 354 -26.29 -6.73 7.19
N LEU A 355 -25.21 -6.69 7.95
CA LEU A 355 -24.35 -7.86 8.18
C LEU A 355 -25.12 -9.00 8.88
N ASN A 356 -25.93 -8.67 9.88
CA ASN A 356 -26.77 -9.65 10.56
C ASN A 356 -27.86 -10.22 9.64
N GLU A 357 -28.49 -9.38 8.82
CA GLU A 357 -29.46 -9.84 7.80
C GLU A 357 -28.79 -10.79 6.78
N TYR A 358 -27.55 -10.55 6.41
CA TYR A 358 -26.80 -11.44 5.55
C TYR A 358 -26.43 -12.76 6.26
N ARG A 359 -25.99 -12.72 7.53
CA ARG A 359 -25.73 -13.91 8.34
C ARG A 359 -26.98 -14.77 8.53
N ASP A 360 -28.14 -14.14 8.68
CA ASP A 360 -29.44 -14.81 8.81
C ASP A 360 -29.96 -15.38 7.47
N GLY A 361 -29.26 -15.18 6.36
CA GLY A 361 -29.68 -15.63 5.02
C GLY A 361 -30.81 -14.81 4.41
N LYS A 362 -31.17 -13.63 5.02
CA LYS A 362 -32.19 -12.73 4.49
C LYS A 362 -31.69 -11.97 3.26
N LEU A 363 -30.38 -11.69 3.18
CA LEU A 363 -29.72 -11.12 2.03
C LEU A 363 -28.96 -12.21 1.27
N GLN A 364 -29.13 -12.23 -0.04
CA GLN A 364 -28.44 -13.14 -0.95
C GLN A 364 -27.15 -12.54 -1.49
N VAL A 365 -27.16 -11.24 -1.76
CA VAL A 365 -25.98 -10.51 -2.22
C VAL A 365 -25.69 -9.36 -1.27
N LEU A 366 -24.47 -9.31 -0.76
CA LEU A 366 -23.95 -8.21 0.04
C LEU A 366 -22.86 -7.50 -0.76
N ILE A 367 -23.13 -6.26 -1.12
CA ILE A 367 -22.20 -5.46 -1.91
C ILE A 367 -21.33 -4.63 -0.97
N ASN A 368 -20.03 -4.66 -1.21
CA ASN A 368 -19.05 -4.05 -0.32
C ASN A 368 -18.15 -3.06 -1.05
N VAL A 369 -17.83 -1.95 -0.38
CA VAL A 369 -16.78 -1.03 -0.80
C VAL A 369 -15.79 -0.88 0.35
N ASN A 370 -14.63 -1.51 0.23
CA ASN A 370 -13.46 -1.40 1.13
C ASN A 370 -13.62 -1.79 2.62
N ILE A 371 -14.78 -2.32 3.07
CA ILE A 371 -14.99 -2.66 4.50
C ILE A 371 -14.71 -4.13 4.80
N LEU A 372 -15.19 -5.05 3.97
CA LEU A 372 -15.14 -6.49 4.24
C LEU A 372 -13.79 -7.15 3.93
N THR A 373 -12.76 -6.38 3.74
CA THR A 373 -11.42 -6.93 3.52
C THR A 373 -10.87 -7.59 4.78
N GLU A 374 -11.26 -7.12 5.98
CA GLU A 374 -10.77 -7.63 7.27
C GLU A 374 -11.90 -7.72 8.32
N GLY A 375 -11.73 -8.61 9.30
CA GLY A 375 -12.47 -8.61 10.58
C GLY A 375 -13.89 -9.19 10.59
N VAL A 376 -14.52 -9.55 9.46
CA VAL A 376 -15.91 -10.07 9.45
C VAL A 376 -15.94 -11.57 9.15
N ASP A 377 -16.63 -12.35 9.98
CA ASP A 377 -16.86 -13.78 9.74
C ASP A 377 -18.26 -14.01 9.12
N LEU A 378 -18.26 -14.53 7.88
CA LEU A 378 -19.46 -14.79 7.08
C LEU A 378 -19.39 -16.21 6.50
N PRO A 379 -19.55 -17.26 7.33
CA PRO A 379 -19.27 -18.65 6.95
C PRO A 379 -20.21 -19.19 5.86
N GLN A 380 -21.38 -18.62 5.68
CA GLN A 380 -22.34 -19.03 4.66
C GLN A 380 -22.06 -18.46 3.26
N THR A 381 -21.09 -17.56 3.15
CA THR A 381 -20.68 -17.01 1.86
C THR A 381 -20.12 -18.12 0.98
N LYS A 382 -20.74 -18.33 -0.17
CA LYS A 382 -20.33 -19.36 -1.13
C LYS A 382 -19.60 -18.78 -2.34
N THR A 383 -19.81 -17.51 -2.62
CA THR A 383 -19.29 -16.85 -3.81
C THR A 383 -18.75 -15.46 -3.51
N VAL A 384 -17.65 -15.12 -4.18
CA VAL A 384 -17.13 -13.75 -4.26
C VAL A 384 -17.20 -13.28 -5.70
N PHE A 385 -17.81 -12.12 -5.91
CA PHE A 385 -17.81 -11.40 -7.17
C PHE A 385 -16.80 -10.26 -7.11
N LEU A 386 -15.78 -10.34 -7.94
CA LEU A 386 -14.71 -9.36 -8.05
C LEU A 386 -15.07 -8.38 -9.17
N ALA A 387 -15.92 -7.40 -8.86
CA ALA A 387 -16.31 -6.34 -9.77
C ALA A 387 -15.39 -5.12 -9.69
N ARG A 388 -14.40 -5.15 -8.80
CA ARG A 388 -13.32 -4.19 -8.69
C ARG A 388 -12.02 -4.89 -9.09
N PRO A 389 -11.33 -4.41 -10.13
CA PRO A 389 -9.97 -4.87 -10.41
C PRO A 389 -9.01 -4.41 -9.30
N THR A 390 -7.93 -5.15 -9.05
CA THR A 390 -6.89 -4.82 -8.08
C THR A 390 -5.53 -5.30 -8.56
N VAL A 391 -4.50 -4.52 -8.28
CA VAL A 391 -3.10 -4.88 -8.48
C VAL A 391 -2.46 -5.39 -7.17
N SER A 392 -3.17 -5.30 -6.05
CA SER A 392 -2.71 -5.76 -4.73
C SER A 392 -3.04 -7.23 -4.49
N SER A 393 -2.01 -8.08 -4.42
CA SER A 393 -2.15 -9.50 -4.06
C SER A 393 -2.67 -9.70 -2.63
N ILE A 394 -2.33 -8.78 -1.72
CA ILE A 394 -2.83 -8.79 -0.33
C ILE A 394 -4.33 -8.53 -0.32
N LEU A 395 -4.78 -7.46 -0.99
CA LEU A 395 -6.21 -7.14 -1.08
C LEU A 395 -6.98 -8.26 -1.78
N MET A 396 -6.44 -8.82 -2.87
CA MET A 396 -7.02 -9.97 -3.55
C MET A 396 -7.17 -11.18 -2.61
N THR A 397 -6.13 -11.50 -1.84
CA THR A 397 -6.17 -12.61 -0.85
C THR A 397 -7.23 -12.36 0.22
N GLN A 398 -7.39 -11.13 0.67
CA GLN A 398 -8.42 -10.77 1.66
C GLN A 398 -9.82 -10.88 1.08
N MET A 399 -10.05 -10.41 -0.16
CA MET A 399 -11.34 -10.50 -0.84
C MET A 399 -11.75 -11.96 -1.06
N VAL A 400 -10.86 -12.76 -1.65
CA VAL A 400 -11.09 -14.17 -1.94
C VAL A 400 -11.28 -14.99 -0.66
N GLY A 401 -10.50 -14.70 0.37
CA GLY A 401 -10.58 -15.37 1.66
C GLY A 401 -11.94 -15.28 2.38
N ARG A 402 -12.81 -14.37 1.95
CA ARG A 402 -14.17 -14.23 2.52
C ARG A 402 -15.10 -15.38 2.15
N ALA A 403 -14.97 -15.94 0.94
CA ALA A 403 -15.78 -17.08 0.51
C ALA A 403 -15.14 -18.44 0.83
N LEU A 404 -13.87 -18.46 1.22
CA LEU A 404 -13.12 -19.71 1.38
C LEU A 404 -13.37 -20.44 2.71
N ARG A 405 -14.58 -20.38 3.28
CA ARG A 405 -14.92 -21.22 4.44
C ARG A 405 -15.24 -22.64 4.00
N GLY A 406 -14.42 -23.59 4.45
CA GLY A 406 -14.62 -25.02 4.17
C GLY A 406 -15.68 -25.68 5.05
N THR A 407 -16.03 -26.90 4.71
CA THR A 407 -17.08 -27.68 5.42
C THR A 407 -16.75 -27.90 6.89
N ALA A 408 -15.48 -28.09 7.22
CA ALA A 408 -15.05 -28.22 8.61
C ALA A 408 -15.24 -26.92 9.41
N ALA A 409 -15.28 -25.77 8.75
CA ALA A 409 -15.50 -24.46 9.35
C ALA A 409 -16.95 -23.97 9.24
N GLY A 410 -17.90 -24.85 8.91
CA GLY A 410 -19.32 -24.51 8.75
C GLY A 410 -19.69 -23.82 7.43
N GLY A 411 -18.77 -23.79 6.48
CA GLY A 411 -18.96 -23.26 5.15
C GLY A 411 -19.26 -24.32 4.10
N THR A 412 -18.75 -24.16 2.89
CA THR A 412 -19.06 -25.00 1.72
C THR A 412 -17.85 -25.85 1.29
N SER A 413 -18.09 -26.93 0.53
CA SER A 413 -17.00 -27.75 -0.03
C SER A 413 -16.23 -27.03 -1.13
N SER A 414 -16.91 -26.12 -1.83
CA SER A 414 -16.34 -25.30 -2.90
C SER A 414 -16.85 -23.86 -2.79
N ALA A 415 -16.03 -22.92 -3.22
CA ALA A 415 -16.35 -21.50 -3.27
C ALA A 415 -16.07 -20.96 -4.67
N TYR A 416 -17.02 -20.21 -5.22
CA TYR A 416 -16.87 -19.57 -6.51
C TYR A 416 -16.14 -18.23 -6.35
N ILE A 417 -15.15 -18.03 -7.19
CA ILE A 417 -14.42 -16.77 -7.32
C ILE A 417 -14.65 -16.28 -8.74
N VAL A 418 -15.50 -15.27 -8.87
CA VAL A 418 -16.00 -14.79 -10.15
C VAL A 418 -15.41 -13.43 -10.43
N SER A 419 -14.62 -13.33 -11.49
CA SER A 419 -13.95 -12.09 -11.92
C SER A 419 -14.66 -11.49 -13.13
N PHE A 420 -14.85 -10.17 -13.10
CA PHE A 420 -15.33 -9.41 -14.26
C PHE A 420 -14.14 -8.63 -14.83
N ILE A 421 -13.70 -9.06 -16.01
CA ILE A 421 -12.47 -8.60 -16.65
C ILE A 421 -12.85 -7.62 -17.74
N ASP A 422 -12.43 -6.37 -17.57
CA ASP A 422 -12.59 -5.30 -18.53
C ASP A 422 -11.37 -5.25 -19.47
N HIS A 423 -11.50 -4.63 -20.63
CA HIS A 423 -10.37 -4.38 -21.50
C HIS A 423 -9.59 -3.18 -20.99
N TRP A 424 -8.33 -3.42 -20.69
CA TRP A 424 -7.37 -2.40 -20.24
C TRP A 424 -6.20 -2.41 -21.22
N ASN A 425 -5.38 -1.36 -21.20
CA ASN A 425 -4.09 -1.43 -21.85
C ASN A 425 -3.30 -2.61 -21.26
N GLU A 426 -2.60 -3.36 -22.10
CA GLU A 426 -1.90 -4.61 -21.73
C GLU A 426 -0.86 -4.45 -20.59
N ASN A 427 -0.64 -3.23 -20.14
CA ASN A 427 0.43 -2.86 -19.22
C ASN A 427 0.03 -2.83 -17.73
N ILE A 428 -1.24 -3.10 -17.39
CA ILE A 428 -1.67 -3.16 -15.99
C ILE A 428 -1.59 -4.60 -15.50
N ALA A 429 -0.72 -4.84 -14.52
CA ALA A 429 -0.56 -6.16 -13.90
C ALA A 429 -1.70 -6.43 -12.89
N TRP A 430 -2.91 -6.65 -13.39
CA TRP A 430 -4.02 -7.07 -12.54
C TRP A 430 -3.74 -8.42 -11.90
N VAL A 431 -4.01 -8.54 -10.60
CA VAL A 431 -3.86 -9.81 -9.88
C VAL A 431 -4.91 -10.81 -10.35
N ASN A 432 -4.46 -11.91 -10.95
CA ASN A 432 -5.32 -13.05 -11.22
C ASN A 432 -5.51 -13.85 -9.92
N PRO A 433 -6.76 -14.03 -9.43
CA PRO A 433 -7.01 -14.79 -8.21
C PRO A 433 -6.50 -16.25 -8.27
N GLU A 434 -6.39 -16.87 -9.45
CA GLU A 434 -5.82 -18.21 -9.62
C GLU A 434 -4.36 -18.29 -9.17
N SER A 435 -3.59 -17.24 -9.46
CA SER A 435 -2.18 -17.19 -9.14
C SER A 435 -1.88 -17.28 -7.62
N LEU A 436 -2.84 -16.94 -6.76
CA LEU A 436 -2.71 -17.09 -5.31
C LEU A 436 -2.60 -18.56 -4.86
N PHE A 437 -3.02 -19.49 -5.71
CA PHE A 437 -3.11 -20.93 -5.40
C PHE A 437 -2.10 -21.79 -6.17
N GLU A 438 -1.38 -21.22 -7.14
CA GLU A 438 -0.41 -21.93 -7.98
C GLU A 438 0.98 -22.07 -7.36
N GLY A 439 1.30 -21.26 -6.33
CA GLY A 439 2.61 -21.22 -5.69
C GLY A 439 2.96 -22.44 -4.84
N SER A 440 4.26 -22.77 -4.78
CA SER A 440 4.84 -23.76 -3.86
C SER A 440 4.64 -23.33 -2.41
N ASN A 441 4.69 -24.28 -1.47
CA ASN A 441 4.57 -24.00 -0.01
C ASN A 441 5.68 -23.10 0.55
N ASP A 442 6.64 -22.70 -0.26
CA ASP A 442 7.74 -21.84 0.13
C ASP A 442 7.50 -20.42 -0.41
N PHE A 443 6.89 -19.58 0.43
CA PHE A 443 6.62 -18.17 0.13
C PHE A 443 7.87 -17.37 -0.28
N ARG A 444 9.08 -17.85 0.07
CA ARG A 444 10.33 -17.17 -0.21
C ARG A 444 10.71 -17.18 -1.69
N ASP A 445 10.54 -18.32 -2.37
CA ASP A 445 10.99 -18.47 -3.76
C ASP A 445 9.99 -17.88 -4.76
N THR A 446 8.68 -17.99 -4.47
CA THR A 446 7.62 -17.53 -5.40
C THR A 446 7.47 -16.00 -5.39
N GLU A 447 7.63 -15.34 -4.24
CA GLU A 447 7.54 -13.88 -4.16
C GLU A 447 8.74 -13.19 -4.80
N THR A 448 9.94 -13.73 -4.64
CA THR A 448 11.15 -13.15 -5.27
C THR A 448 11.07 -13.24 -6.79
N GLU A 449 10.58 -14.35 -7.36
CA GLU A 449 10.38 -14.47 -8.81
C GLU A 449 9.22 -13.63 -9.32
N ARG A 450 8.11 -13.53 -8.58
CA ARG A 450 6.98 -12.64 -8.92
C ARG A 450 7.38 -11.18 -8.83
N THR A 451 8.04 -10.77 -7.78
CA THR A 451 8.55 -9.40 -7.64
C THR A 451 9.47 -9.06 -8.79
N LYS A 452 10.37 -9.96 -9.20
CA LYS A 452 11.24 -9.77 -10.37
C LYS A 452 10.45 -9.66 -11.67
N HIS A 453 9.40 -10.47 -11.84
CA HIS A 453 8.54 -10.43 -13.03
C HIS A 453 7.73 -9.12 -13.05
N ASP A 454 7.10 -8.74 -11.94
CA ASP A 454 6.31 -7.52 -11.81
C ASP A 454 7.17 -6.28 -11.98
N LEU A 455 8.37 -6.26 -11.40
CA LEU A 455 9.39 -5.23 -11.60
C LEU A 455 9.80 -5.08 -13.06
N ARG A 456 9.93 -6.23 -13.77
CA ARG A 456 10.27 -6.28 -15.19
C ARG A 456 9.14 -5.73 -16.05
N MET A 457 7.88 -6.08 -15.75
CA MET A 457 6.69 -5.59 -16.46
C MET A 457 6.49 -4.08 -16.24
N ILE A 458 6.73 -3.57 -15.05
CA ILE A 458 6.62 -2.16 -14.72
C ILE A 458 7.68 -1.33 -15.45
N ALA A 459 8.92 -1.83 -15.52
CA ALA A 459 9.97 -1.18 -16.31
C ALA A 459 9.58 -1.09 -17.78
N ILE A 460 8.98 -2.14 -18.34
CA ILE A 460 8.49 -2.19 -19.72
C ILE A 460 7.37 -1.15 -19.92
N SER A 461 6.42 -1.05 -19.02
CA SER A 461 5.29 -0.12 -19.15
C SER A 461 5.72 1.34 -19.08
N LYS A 462 6.65 1.70 -18.19
CA LYS A 462 7.23 3.07 -18.13
C LYS A 462 7.98 3.45 -19.41
N ILE A 463 8.56 2.48 -20.09
CA ILE A 463 9.26 2.70 -21.35
C ILE A 463 8.29 2.83 -22.51
N GLU A 464 7.18 2.09 -22.51
CA GLU A 464 6.08 2.28 -23.47
C GLU A 464 5.39 3.62 -23.29
N GLU A 465 5.26 4.09 -22.05
CA GLU A 465 4.78 5.45 -21.73
C GLU A 465 5.68 6.51 -22.35
N PHE A 466 7.02 6.39 -22.23
CA PHE A 466 7.95 7.27 -22.93
C PHE A 466 7.80 7.20 -24.46
N ALA A 467 7.49 6.04 -25.00
CA ALA A 467 7.25 5.90 -26.43
C ALA A 467 5.91 6.52 -26.88
N SER A 468 4.88 6.53 -26.02
CA SER A 468 3.56 7.10 -26.32
C SER A 468 3.51 8.63 -26.14
N ILE A 469 4.26 9.18 -25.18
CA ILE A 469 4.42 10.64 -25.00
C ILE A 469 5.04 11.30 -26.23
N LEU A 470 5.83 10.55 -27.00
CA LEU A 470 6.38 11.01 -28.29
C LEU A 470 5.33 11.19 -29.39
N ASP A 471 4.14 10.60 -29.24
CA ASP A 471 3.05 10.66 -30.23
C ASP A 471 2.08 11.84 -30.01
N ASP A 472 1.97 12.38 -28.78
CA ASP A 472 1.08 13.50 -28.44
C ASP A 472 1.87 14.78 -28.12
N SER A 473 1.97 15.68 -29.09
CA SER A 473 2.19 17.15 -29.06
C SER A 473 2.90 17.84 -27.87
N VAL A 474 3.57 17.13 -26.97
CA VAL A 474 4.44 17.68 -25.92
C VAL A 474 5.83 17.89 -26.49
N ASP A 475 6.49 18.98 -26.13
CA ASP A 475 7.86 19.28 -26.55
C ASP A 475 8.86 18.25 -26.03
N THR A 476 9.08 17.21 -26.80
CA THR A 476 10.00 16.10 -26.52
C THR A 476 11.42 16.40 -26.99
N SER A 477 11.70 17.63 -27.45
CA SER A 477 12.99 18.02 -28.06
C SER A 477 14.19 17.79 -27.14
N ALA A 478 13.99 17.88 -25.81
CA ALA A 478 15.03 17.59 -24.83
C ALA A 478 15.29 16.08 -24.72
N LEU A 479 14.24 15.25 -24.72
CA LEU A 479 14.33 13.79 -24.70
C LEU A 479 14.97 13.23 -25.96
N GLU A 480 14.67 13.82 -27.12
CA GLU A 480 15.24 13.40 -28.40
C GLU A 480 16.76 13.58 -28.48
N LYS A 481 17.32 14.54 -27.74
CA LYS A 481 18.79 14.77 -27.67
C LYS A 481 19.53 13.76 -26.82
N VAL A 482 18.85 12.97 -26.00
CA VAL A 482 19.45 11.98 -25.11
C VAL A 482 19.46 10.62 -25.79
N PRO A 483 20.59 9.89 -25.80
CA PRO A 483 20.65 8.54 -26.34
C PRO A 483 19.58 7.62 -25.69
N PHE A 484 18.98 6.76 -26.50
CA PHE A 484 17.89 5.88 -26.02
C PHE A 484 18.31 5.04 -24.79
N GLU A 485 19.53 4.54 -24.77
CA GLU A 485 20.08 3.78 -23.62
C GLU A 485 20.00 4.54 -22.29
N GLN A 486 20.19 5.86 -22.32
CA GLN A 486 20.12 6.71 -21.11
C GLN A 486 18.68 7.01 -20.66
N ARG A 487 17.70 6.78 -21.52
CA ARG A 487 16.27 6.90 -21.19
C ARG A 487 15.74 5.66 -20.48
N ILE A 488 16.49 4.56 -20.51
CA ILE A 488 16.12 3.33 -19.81
C ILE A 488 16.47 3.47 -18.34
N PRO A 489 15.54 3.18 -17.42
CA PRO A 489 15.84 3.24 -16.00
C PRO A 489 16.93 2.23 -15.62
N ILE A 490 17.80 2.62 -14.69
CA ILE A 490 18.86 1.77 -14.15
C ILE A 490 18.40 0.91 -12.99
N GLY A 491 17.28 1.25 -12.41
CA GLY A 491 16.66 0.56 -11.29
C GLY A 491 15.50 1.37 -10.74
N MET A 492 14.96 0.93 -9.61
CA MET A 492 13.87 1.63 -8.94
C MET A 492 13.92 1.48 -7.43
N TYR A 493 13.35 2.43 -6.71
CA TYR A 493 12.97 2.26 -5.33
C TYR A 493 11.55 1.72 -5.27
N ALA A 494 11.32 0.65 -4.49
CA ALA A 494 9.99 0.11 -4.25
C ALA A 494 9.73 0.06 -2.75
N PHE A 495 8.56 0.56 -2.34
CA PHE A 495 8.16 0.65 -0.93
C PHE A 495 6.63 0.74 -0.80
N SER A 496 6.14 0.49 0.41
CA SER A 496 4.73 0.69 0.71
C SER A 496 4.57 1.48 2.02
N TYR A 497 3.55 2.31 2.10
CA TYR A 497 3.22 3.06 3.30
C TYR A 497 1.70 3.05 3.56
N LEU A 498 1.31 3.34 4.80
CA LEU A 498 -0.08 3.35 5.23
C LEU A 498 -0.62 4.78 5.13
N GLU A 499 -1.74 4.98 4.47
CA GLU A 499 -2.43 6.26 4.53
C GLU A 499 -3.21 6.45 5.84
N GLU A 500 -3.60 7.69 6.14
CA GLU A 500 -4.42 8.02 7.34
C GLU A 500 -5.73 7.22 7.40
N ASN A 501 -6.28 6.83 6.26
CA ASN A 501 -7.47 6.00 6.15
C ASN A 501 -7.21 4.52 6.44
N GLY A 502 -5.94 4.12 6.71
CA GLY A 502 -5.52 2.76 6.97
C GLY A 502 -5.39 1.88 5.73
N MET A 503 -5.34 2.45 4.53
CA MET A 503 -5.05 1.72 3.30
C MET A 503 -3.56 1.69 3.03
N ASP A 504 -3.06 0.52 2.58
CA ASP A 504 -1.69 0.36 2.14
C ASP A 504 -1.52 0.87 0.70
N HIS A 505 -0.49 1.67 0.50
CA HIS A 505 -0.06 2.09 -0.82
C HIS A 505 1.31 1.53 -1.14
N ALA A 506 1.42 0.77 -2.22
CA ALA A 506 2.69 0.37 -2.80
C ALA A 506 3.10 1.41 -3.86
N TYR A 507 4.32 1.91 -3.77
CA TYR A 507 4.86 2.92 -4.67
C TYR A 507 6.22 2.54 -5.23
N GLN A 508 6.52 3.03 -6.43
CA GLN A 508 7.76 2.74 -7.13
C GLN A 508 8.29 4.02 -7.75
N VAL A 509 9.57 4.27 -7.54
CA VAL A 509 10.26 5.44 -8.06
C VAL A 509 11.33 4.97 -9.03
N MET A 510 11.17 5.29 -10.32
CA MET A 510 12.13 4.94 -11.34
C MET A 510 13.35 5.84 -11.28
N VAL A 511 14.53 5.24 -11.40
CA VAL A 511 15.80 5.93 -11.34
C VAL A 511 16.52 5.78 -12.68
N TYR A 512 16.84 6.91 -13.28
CA TYR A 512 17.55 7.01 -14.55
C TYR A 512 18.99 7.47 -14.33
N ASN A 513 19.82 7.37 -15.35
CA ASN A 513 21.21 7.86 -15.27
C ASN A 513 21.27 9.34 -14.84
N SER A 514 20.34 10.16 -15.33
CA SER A 514 20.26 11.59 -15.00
C SER A 514 19.87 11.87 -13.57
N THR A 515 19.05 11.02 -12.96
CA THR A 515 18.46 11.22 -11.61
C THR A 515 19.15 10.39 -10.53
N GLN A 516 20.05 9.47 -10.87
CA GLN A 516 20.67 8.53 -9.92
C GLN A 516 21.37 9.21 -8.75
N GLU A 517 22.20 10.19 -9.06
CA GLU A 517 22.97 10.88 -8.02
C GLU A 517 22.08 11.75 -7.14
N ALA A 518 21.05 12.38 -7.73
CA ALA A 518 20.08 13.17 -7.00
C ALA A 518 19.28 12.32 -6.00
N TYR A 519 18.75 11.17 -6.42
CA TYR A 519 18.07 10.26 -5.51
C TYR A 519 18.98 9.68 -4.43
N LYS A 520 20.24 9.37 -4.76
CA LYS A 520 21.20 8.92 -3.76
C LYS A 520 21.44 9.99 -2.69
N GLN A 521 21.68 11.23 -3.09
CA GLN A 521 21.86 12.35 -2.17
C GLN A 521 20.60 12.62 -1.33
N LEU A 522 19.41 12.49 -1.93
CA LEU A 522 18.15 12.55 -1.20
C LEU A 522 18.10 11.48 -0.11
N MET A 523 18.37 10.21 -0.45
CA MET A 523 18.34 9.11 0.53
C MET A 523 19.31 9.32 1.67
N ASP A 524 20.54 9.75 1.37
CA ASP A 524 21.57 10.03 2.39
C ASP A 524 21.17 11.21 3.30
N SER A 525 20.34 12.12 2.81
CA SER A 525 19.91 13.33 3.51
C SER A 525 18.62 13.19 4.30
N LEU A 526 17.83 12.12 4.07
CA LEU A 526 16.56 11.90 4.77
C LEU A 526 16.67 11.99 6.30
N PRO A 527 17.67 11.37 6.98
CA PRO A 527 17.81 11.51 8.44
C PRO A 527 17.99 12.96 8.89
N SER A 528 18.71 13.76 8.09
CA SER A 528 18.96 15.18 8.41
C SER A 528 17.76 16.08 8.14
N LEU A 529 17.00 15.76 7.08
CA LEU A 529 15.74 16.44 6.75
C LEU A 529 14.73 16.32 7.86
N PHE A 530 14.64 15.15 8.46
CA PHE A 530 13.68 14.84 9.52
C PHE A 530 14.20 15.07 10.94
N ALA A 531 15.48 15.45 11.13
CA ALA A 531 16.06 15.70 12.44
C ALA A 531 15.41 16.85 13.24
N SER A 532 14.69 17.76 12.57
CA SER A 532 13.98 18.90 13.19
C SER A 532 12.48 18.64 13.40
N PHE A 533 11.94 17.49 12.97
CA PHE A 533 10.55 17.12 13.18
C PHE A 533 10.39 16.33 14.47
N GLU A 534 9.30 16.59 15.21
CA GLU A 534 9.01 15.81 16.40
C GLU A 534 8.77 14.35 16.06
N ALA A 535 9.42 13.48 16.81
CA ALA A 535 9.46 12.03 16.57
C ALA A 535 8.09 11.31 16.74
N THR A 536 6.99 12.02 16.90
CA THR A 536 5.68 11.48 17.27
C THR A 536 4.67 11.44 16.14
N GLU A 537 4.93 12.09 14.99
CA GLU A 537 3.98 12.17 13.88
C GLU A 537 4.32 11.14 12.81
N GLU A 538 3.38 10.28 12.48
CA GLU A 538 3.47 9.32 11.35
C GLU A 538 3.05 9.95 10.03
N TYR A 539 2.33 11.06 10.07
CA TYR A 539 1.80 11.76 8.91
C TYR A 539 2.21 13.22 8.97
N LEU A 540 2.77 13.73 7.90
CA LEU A 540 3.00 15.14 7.70
C LEU A 540 1.78 15.75 7.00
N ARG A 541 1.47 17.01 7.33
CA ARG A 541 0.44 17.76 6.60
C ARG A 541 0.88 17.97 5.16
N ASP A 542 -0.06 18.05 4.24
CA ASP A 542 0.24 18.23 2.82
C ASP A 542 1.11 19.46 2.55
N GLU A 543 0.86 20.57 3.26
CA GLU A 543 1.66 21.80 3.16
C GLU A 543 3.14 21.59 3.59
N GLU A 544 3.37 20.78 4.63
CA GLU A 544 4.73 20.46 5.11
C GLU A 544 5.46 19.54 4.14
N LEU A 545 4.74 18.56 3.56
CA LEU A 545 5.28 17.66 2.54
C LEU A 545 5.66 18.41 1.27
N GLU A 546 4.78 19.31 0.77
CA GLU A 546 5.08 20.12 -0.41
C GLU A 546 6.27 21.07 -0.18
N GLU A 547 6.41 21.61 1.03
CA GLU A 547 7.56 22.46 1.37
C GLU A 547 8.85 21.65 1.43
N MET A 548 8.81 20.43 2.00
CA MET A 548 9.97 19.55 2.02
C MET A 548 10.34 19.05 0.62
N GLU A 549 9.36 18.76 -0.25
CA GLU A 549 9.60 18.41 -1.64
C GLU A 549 10.34 19.55 -2.35
N ARG A 550 9.86 20.79 -2.20
CA ARG A 550 10.54 21.97 -2.77
C ARG A 550 11.98 22.11 -2.30
N GLN A 551 12.25 21.87 -1.02
CA GLN A 551 13.61 21.88 -0.48
C GLN A 551 14.47 20.76 -1.09
N CYS A 552 13.93 19.56 -1.27
CA CYS A 552 14.61 18.45 -1.93
C CYS A 552 14.91 18.76 -3.38
N ARG A 553 13.95 19.31 -4.11
CA ARG A 553 14.10 19.74 -5.49
C ARG A 553 15.24 20.75 -5.65
N ASP A 554 15.22 21.82 -4.83
CA ASP A 554 16.23 22.87 -4.88
C ASP A 554 17.63 22.37 -4.47
N SER A 555 17.70 21.31 -3.68
CA SER A 555 18.97 20.80 -3.14
C SER A 555 19.59 19.69 -3.99
N PHE A 556 18.78 18.77 -4.53
CA PHE A 556 19.28 17.54 -5.14
C PHE A 556 18.93 17.43 -6.62
N PHE A 557 17.77 17.94 -7.04
CA PHE A 557 17.30 17.80 -8.42
C PHE A 557 17.57 19.05 -9.27
N CYS A 558 18.73 19.67 -9.05
CA CYS A 558 19.22 20.82 -9.81
C CYS A 558 19.85 20.40 -11.13
N GLY A 559 19.75 21.24 -12.18
CA GLY A 559 20.37 21.01 -13.50
C GLY A 559 19.39 20.48 -14.54
N GLU A 560 19.87 20.19 -15.74
CA GLU A 560 19.10 19.52 -16.79
C GLU A 560 19.07 18.02 -16.49
N LEU A 561 17.98 17.54 -15.93
CA LEU A 561 17.72 16.11 -15.73
C LEU A 561 16.86 15.63 -16.88
N VAL A 562 17.33 14.64 -17.63
CA VAL A 562 16.61 14.06 -18.77
C VAL A 562 16.71 12.52 -18.67
N PRO A 563 15.61 11.82 -18.41
CA PRO A 563 14.28 12.29 -18.01
C PRO A 563 14.29 13.07 -16.69
N PRO A 564 13.36 14.02 -16.50
CA PRO A 564 13.23 14.74 -15.23
C PRO A 564 12.71 13.80 -14.13
N TYR A 565 12.92 14.16 -12.87
CA TYR A 565 12.24 13.50 -11.78
C TYR A 565 10.79 14.01 -11.67
N GLU A 566 9.94 13.22 -11.02
CA GLU A 566 8.58 13.63 -10.71
C GLU A 566 8.49 14.12 -9.25
N PRO A 567 7.91 15.31 -8.97
CA PRO A 567 7.73 15.79 -7.61
C PRO A 567 6.98 14.80 -6.70
N ARG A 568 6.04 14.05 -7.29
CA ARG A 568 5.26 13.03 -6.59
C ARG A 568 6.12 11.88 -6.08
N ASP A 569 7.18 11.51 -6.77
CA ASP A 569 8.12 10.48 -6.35
C ASP A 569 8.81 10.88 -5.02
N VAL A 570 9.25 12.13 -4.95
CA VAL A 570 9.87 12.68 -3.74
C VAL A 570 8.85 12.74 -2.60
N LEU A 571 7.62 13.21 -2.86
CA LEU A 571 6.55 13.25 -1.85
C LEU A 571 6.27 11.86 -1.25
N ASN A 572 6.23 10.82 -2.08
CA ASN A 572 5.98 9.46 -1.58
C ASN A 572 7.17 8.87 -0.81
N ILE A 573 8.40 9.20 -1.21
CA ILE A 573 9.61 8.86 -0.41
C ILE A 573 9.55 9.53 0.96
N LEU A 574 9.17 10.81 1.01
CA LEU A 574 9.04 11.54 2.27
C LEU A 574 7.94 10.94 3.16
N LYS A 575 6.76 10.61 2.61
CA LYS A 575 5.68 9.91 3.32
C LYS A 575 6.13 8.58 3.90
N TYR A 576 6.83 7.79 3.10
CA TYR A 576 7.39 6.52 3.56
C TYR A 576 8.38 6.73 4.70
N TYR A 577 9.32 7.67 4.54
CA TYR A 577 10.33 7.94 5.57
C TYR A 577 9.70 8.46 6.87
N THR A 578 8.66 9.29 6.78
CA THR A 578 7.91 9.78 7.96
C THR A 578 7.39 8.64 8.81
N GLN A 579 6.85 7.58 8.19
CA GLN A 579 6.27 6.45 8.90
C GLN A 579 7.29 5.45 9.40
N TYR A 580 8.32 5.17 8.60
CA TYR A 580 9.21 4.04 8.86
C TYR A 580 10.59 4.46 9.37
N GLU A 581 11.00 5.71 9.21
CA GLU A 581 12.39 6.17 9.45
C GLU A 581 13.43 5.25 8.80
N ALA A 582 13.06 4.71 7.65
CA ALA A 582 13.85 3.76 6.88
C ALA A 582 14.02 4.26 5.44
N ILE A 583 15.18 3.98 4.87
CA ILE A 583 15.46 4.31 3.47
C ILE A 583 14.77 3.25 2.60
N PRO A 584 14.00 3.64 1.55
CA PRO A 584 13.42 2.70 0.59
C PRO A 584 14.47 1.83 -0.07
N GLN A 585 14.14 0.58 -0.37
CA GLN A 585 15.06 -0.33 -1.04
C GLN A 585 15.19 -0.01 -2.51
N PHE A 586 16.44 0.02 -2.98
CA PHE A 586 16.76 0.16 -4.38
C PHE A 586 16.95 -1.22 -5.04
N TYR A 587 16.20 -1.46 -6.10
CA TYR A 587 16.32 -2.64 -6.95
C TYR A 587 17.01 -2.25 -8.25
N THR A 588 18.17 -2.85 -8.51
CA THR A 588 18.90 -2.59 -9.74
C THR A 588 18.37 -3.45 -10.88
N PHE A 589 18.29 -2.89 -12.08
CA PHE A 589 18.01 -3.63 -13.31
C PHE A 589 19.30 -4.19 -13.95
N ALA A 590 20.28 -4.57 -13.15
CA ALA A 590 21.57 -5.10 -13.61
C ALA A 590 21.45 -6.37 -14.48
N GLU A 591 20.34 -7.11 -14.39
CA GLU A 591 20.05 -8.28 -15.24
C GLU A 591 19.58 -7.88 -16.65
N ILE A 592 19.21 -6.60 -16.88
CA ILE A 592 18.88 -6.07 -18.20
C ILE A 592 20.18 -5.68 -18.89
N ASP A 593 20.63 -6.49 -19.85
CA ASP A 593 21.75 -6.12 -20.73
C ASP A 593 21.32 -4.96 -21.64
N ARG A 594 21.50 -3.75 -21.14
CA ARG A 594 21.10 -2.49 -21.81
C ARG A 594 21.72 -2.35 -23.18
N SER A 595 22.90 -2.96 -23.39
CA SER A 595 23.58 -2.93 -24.70
C SER A 595 22.79 -3.64 -25.80
N LYS A 596 21.94 -4.61 -25.44
CA LYS A 596 21.04 -5.30 -26.38
C LYS A 596 19.77 -4.50 -26.69
N LEU A 597 19.51 -3.42 -25.98
CA LEU A 597 18.40 -2.49 -26.18
C LEU A 597 18.83 -1.19 -26.85
N ASP A 598 20.10 -1.09 -27.27
CA ASP A 598 20.63 0.12 -27.88
C ASP A 598 20.05 0.30 -29.29
N VAL A 599 18.86 0.88 -29.35
CA VAL A 599 18.16 1.20 -30.62
C VAL A 599 18.95 2.21 -31.44
N THR A 600 19.73 3.08 -30.77
CA THR A 600 20.60 4.04 -31.45
C THR A 600 21.73 3.31 -32.21
N ALA A 601 22.36 2.31 -31.58
CA ALA A 601 23.37 1.48 -32.24
C ALA A 601 22.77 0.64 -33.37
N ILE A 602 21.54 0.11 -33.20
CA ILE A 602 20.81 -0.60 -34.26
C ILE A 602 20.54 0.33 -35.45
N ALA A 603 20.08 1.57 -35.18
CA ALA A 603 19.87 2.57 -36.22
C ALA A 603 21.15 2.96 -36.94
N GLN A 604 22.23 3.17 -36.17
CA GLN A 604 23.55 3.49 -36.70
C GLN A 604 24.08 2.36 -37.63
N HIS A 605 23.94 1.10 -37.20
CA HIS A 605 24.32 -0.05 -38.02
C HIS A 605 23.53 -0.12 -39.33
N ILE A 606 22.22 0.09 -39.30
CA ILE A 606 21.37 0.15 -40.50
C ILE A 606 21.83 1.28 -41.45
N TRP A 607 22.19 2.42 -40.86
CA TRP A 607 22.68 3.59 -41.61
C TRP A 607 24.04 3.37 -42.26
N ASP A 608 25.01 2.86 -41.51
CA ASP A 608 26.39 2.64 -41.96
C ASP A 608 26.50 1.57 -43.07
N GLU A 609 25.63 0.55 -43.00
CA GLU A 609 25.54 -0.53 -43.98
C GLU A 609 24.71 -0.14 -45.22
N ASP A 610 24.17 1.07 -45.29
CA ASP A 610 23.27 1.56 -46.36
C ASP A 610 22.19 0.53 -46.72
N MET A 611 21.53 -0.01 -45.73
CA MET A 611 20.57 -1.11 -45.91
C MET A 611 19.34 -0.64 -46.67
N GLY A 612 19.19 -1.12 -47.91
CA GLY A 612 17.92 -0.94 -48.65
C GLY A 612 16.74 -1.63 -47.92
N GLN A 613 15.51 -1.18 -48.20
CA GLN A 613 14.30 -1.58 -47.44
C GLN A 613 14.17 -3.10 -47.17
N ARG A 614 14.55 -3.94 -48.13
CA ARG A 614 14.47 -5.39 -47.96
C ARG A 614 15.48 -5.92 -46.93
N LYS A 615 16.76 -5.48 -47.02
CA LYS A 615 17.80 -5.87 -46.06
C LYS A 615 17.50 -5.33 -44.67
N LYS A 616 16.99 -4.09 -44.59
CA LYS A 616 16.53 -3.49 -43.32
C LYS A 616 15.43 -4.34 -42.66
N SER A 617 14.41 -4.76 -43.44
CA SER A 617 13.34 -5.61 -42.92
C SER A 617 13.88 -6.97 -42.46
N GLU A 618 14.72 -7.64 -43.28
CA GLU A 618 15.30 -8.94 -42.94
C GLU A 618 16.19 -8.84 -41.66
N TYR A 619 16.95 -7.77 -41.51
CA TYR A 619 17.77 -7.51 -40.31
C TYR A 619 16.90 -7.27 -39.08
N ILE A 620 15.89 -6.39 -39.18
CA ILE A 620 14.93 -6.11 -38.09
C ILE A 620 14.21 -7.39 -37.65
N ASP A 621 13.75 -8.19 -38.63
CA ASP A 621 13.09 -9.49 -38.34
C ASP A 621 14.06 -10.43 -37.62
N SER A 622 15.32 -10.47 -38.03
CA SER A 622 16.33 -11.35 -37.41
C SER A 622 16.64 -10.98 -35.96
N ILE A 623 16.71 -9.70 -35.61
CA ILE A 623 16.98 -9.27 -34.23
C ILE A 623 15.71 -9.36 -33.36
N TRP A 624 14.54 -9.14 -33.94
CA TRP A 624 13.26 -9.27 -33.23
C TRP A 624 12.92 -10.73 -32.93
N ASP A 625 13.12 -11.64 -33.89
CA ASP A 625 12.72 -13.04 -33.81
C ASP A 625 13.83 -13.98 -33.35
N SER A 626 14.96 -13.48 -32.87
CA SER A 626 16.13 -14.28 -32.44
C SER A 626 15.86 -15.20 -31.23
N GLY A 627 14.67 -15.13 -30.61
CA GLY A 627 14.19 -16.01 -29.53
C GLY A 627 12.92 -15.47 -28.89
N ASP A 628 12.21 -16.30 -28.13
CA ASP A 628 10.98 -15.90 -27.46
C ASP A 628 11.25 -14.91 -26.31
N ASP A 629 12.46 -14.95 -25.74
CA ASP A 629 12.93 -14.10 -24.62
C ASP A 629 13.91 -13.02 -25.06
N THR A 630 13.81 -12.50 -26.29
CA THR A 630 14.70 -11.40 -26.68
C THR A 630 14.41 -10.18 -25.84
N MET A 631 15.47 -9.46 -25.43
CA MET A 631 15.32 -8.22 -24.66
C MET A 631 14.46 -7.19 -25.39
N LEU A 632 14.47 -7.15 -26.71
CA LEU A 632 13.61 -6.28 -27.52
C LEU A 632 12.12 -6.65 -27.37
N LYS A 633 11.73 -7.92 -27.41
CA LYS A 633 10.35 -8.36 -27.20
C LYS A 633 9.90 -8.09 -25.76
N LEU A 634 10.76 -8.42 -24.80
CA LEU A 634 10.48 -8.17 -23.39
C LEU A 634 10.33 -6.69 -23.06
N PHE A 635 11.04 -5.85 -23.78
CA PHE A 635 11.11 -4.41 -23.51
C PHE A 635 10.02 -3.63 -24.24
N PHE A 636 9.83 -3.88 -25.53
CA PHE A 636 8.89 -3.17 -26.35
C PHE A 636 7.49 -3.84 -26.42
N GLY A 637 7.33 -5.07 -25.93
CA GLY A 637 6.08 -5.83 -26.00
C GLY A 637 5.61 -6.09 -27.43
N ARG A 638 5.45 -5.03 -28.22
CA ARG A 638 5.02 -5.07 -29.62
C ARG A 638 6.10 -4.55 -30.56
N LYS A 639 6.29 -5.27 -31.67
CA LYS A 639 7.24 -4.88 -32.73
C LYS A 639 6.99 -3.47 -33.26
N LEU A 640 5.74 -3.01 -33.26
CA LEU A 640 5.36 -1.68 -33.72
C LEU A 640 6.04 -0.57 -32.90
N TYR A 641 6.13 -0.71 -31.57
CA TYR A 641 6.77 0.29 -30.70
C TYR A 641 8.28 0.33 -30.92
N PHE A 642 8.90 -0.85 -31.09
CA PHE A 642 10.30 -0.93 -31.46
C PHE A 642 10.57 -0.25 -32.82
N LEU A 643 9.72 -0.52 -33.84
CA LEU A 643 9.87 0.10 -35.17
C LEU A 643 9.71 1.61 -35.13
N ARG A 644 8.76 2.16 -34.37
CA ARG A 644 8.61 3.61 -34.17
C ARG A 644 9.86 4.24 -33.58
N GLN A 645 10.40 3.65 -32.50
CA GLN A 645 11.62 4.17 -31.89
C GLN A 645 12.81 4.08 -32.84
N LEU A 646 12.94 2.99 -33.57
CA LEU A 646 13.99 2.79 -34.57
C LEU A 646 13.88 3.84 -35.71
N ASP A 647 12.68 4.16 -36.18
CA ASP A 647 12.46 5.17 -37.20
C ASP A 647 12.84 6.57 -36.70
N ILE A 648 12.56 6.91 -35.44
CA ILE A 648 13.00 8.16 -34.81
C ILE A 648 14.54 8.25 -34.80
N GLU A 649 15.25 7.20 -34.40
CA GLU A 649 16.71 7.19 -34.38
C GLU A 649 17.30 7.29 -35.81
N LEU A 650 16.68 6.64 -36.79
CA LEU A 650 17.07 6.75 -38.19
C LEU A 650 16.81 8.15 -38.77
N MET A 651 15.70 8.81 -38.38
CA MET A 651 15.44 10.21 -38.76
C MET A 651 16.51 11.15 -38.22
N LYS A 652 16.98 10.96 -36.98
CA LYS A 652 18.07 11.76 -36.41
C LYS A 652 19.36 11.64 -37.20
N LEU A 653 19.67 10.43 -37.69
CA LEU A 653 20.85 10.19 -38.53
C LEU A 653 20.72 10.80 -39.91
N SER A 654 19.49 10.86 -40.48
CA SER A 654 19.24 11.42 -41.82
C SER A 654 19.23 12.95 -41.87
N HIS A 655 19.00 13.62 -40.75
CA HIS A 655 18.80 15.07 -40.67
C HIS A 655 19.82 15.76 -39.77
N SER A 656 21.09 15.40 -39.90
CA SER A 656 22.17 16.08 -39.17
C SER A 656 22.35 17.51 -39.71
N SER A 657 21.71 18.49 -39.14
CA SER A 657 22.06 19.90 -38.96
C SER A 657 21.03 21.00 -39.21
N ASP A 658 19.92 20.81 -39.97
CA ASP A 658 19.21 21.99 -40.49
C ASP A 658 17.76 22.24 -40.00
N LEU A 659 17.23 21.52 -39.02
CA LEU A 659 15.81 21.67 -38.60
C LEU A 659 15.56 22.09 -37.14
N TYR A 660 16.57 22.42 -36.37
CA TYR A 660 16.40 22.77 -34.94
C TYR A 660 16.74 24.25 -34.60
N GLU A 661 16.66 25.15 -35.53
CA GLU A 661 16.59 26.60 -35.23
C GLU A 661 15.21 27.13 -35.61
N ASP A 662 14.51 27.77 -34.63
CA ASP A 662 13.26 28.51 -34.70
C ASP A 662 11.94 27.74 -34.54
N ARG A 663 11.59 27.48 -33.30
CA ARG A 663 10.19 27.64 -32.81
C ARG A 663 10.19 28.20 -31.40
N GLU A 664 10.37 29.49 -31.22
CA GLU A 664 9.83 30.20 -30.08
C GLU A 664 8.29 30.21 -30.20
N SER A 665 7.61 29.34 -29.49
CA SER A 665 6.16 29.35 -29.39
C SER A 665 5.72 30.38 -28.36
N ASN A 666 5.27 31.52 -28.80
CA ASN A 666 4.46 32.44 -28.03
C ASN A 666 3.11 31.81 -27.68
N VAL A 667 3.02 31.15 -26.57
CA VAL A 667 1.74 30.77 -25.95
C VAL A 667 1.38 31.83 -24.91
N LYS A 668 0.44 32.69 -25.23
CA LYS A 668 -0.18 33.63 -24.30
C LYS A 668 -1.17 32.88 -23.42
N TYR A 669 -0.79 32.61 -22.17
CA TYR A 669 -1.71 32.21 -21.11
C TYR A 669 -2.18 33.44 -20.34
N GLY A 670 -3.47 33.77 -20.47
CA GLY A 670 -4.21 34.70 -19.62
C GLY A 670 -3.69 36.13 -19.58
N THR A 671 -4.48 37.03 -19.02
CA THR A 671 -4.22 38.47 -18.92
C THR A 671 -3.24 38.89 -17.84
N ARG A 672 -2.57 37.97 -17.10
CA ARG A 672 -1.54 38.26 -16.08
C ARG A 672 -0.16 37.85 -16.59
N ALA A 673 0.83 38.71 -16.40
CA ALA A 673 2.22 38.37 -16.68
C ALA A 673 2.68 37.30 -15.63
N LEU A 674 3.51 36.33 -16.06
CA LEU A 674 4.02 35.27 -15.16
C LEU A 674 4.72 35.85 -13.92
N GLU A 675 5.40 36.98 -14.06
CA GLU A 675 6.06 37.66 -12.95
C GLU A 675 5.10 38.19 -11.85
N ASP A 676 3.81 38.29 -12.13
CA ASP A 676 2.76 38.71 -11.19
C ASP A 676 2.11 37.51 -10.46
N LEU A 677 2.65 36.30 -10.66
CA LEU A 677 2.22 35.08 -9.99
C LEU A 677 3.23 34.65 -8.94
N PRO A 678 2.82 34.00 -7.82
CA PRO A 678 3.73 33.37 -6.88
C PRO A 678 4.58 32.30 -7.55
N LEU A 679 5.80 32.04 -7.05
CA LEU A 679 6.71 31.05 -7.63
C LEU A 679 6.07 29.68 -7.80
N TYR A 680 5.25 29.24 -6.84
CA TYR A 680 4.55 27.93 -6.93
C TYR A 680 3.50 27.87 -8.04
N GLU A 681 2.87 29.00 -8.40
CA GLU A 681 1.95 29.07 -9.53
C GLU A 681 2.71 29.15 -10.86
N ILE A 682 3.86 29.85 -10.87
CA ILE A 682 4.76 29.84 -12.02
C ILE A 682 5.23 28.41 -12.27
N GLY A 683 5.57 27.65 -11.24
CA GLY A 683 6.01 26.26 -11.38
C GLY A 683 4.97 25.30 -11.95
N LYS A 684 3.68 25.60 -11.77
CA LYS A 684 2.58 24.86 -12.42
C LYS A 684 2.41 25.20 -13.90
N ILE A 685 2.83 26.40 -14.32
CA ILE A 685 2.67 26.90 -15.68
C ILE A 685 3.97 26.75 -16.48
N ASP A 686 5.10 27.08 -15.86
CA ASP A 686 6.44 27.03 -16.46
C ASP A 686 7.46 26.57 -15.41
N PRO A 687 7.62 25.25 -15.24
CA PRO A 687 8.57 24.67 -14.28
C PRO A 687 10.03 25.08 -14.54
N MET A 688 10.38 25.32 -15.81
CA MET A 688 11.75 25.71 -16.18
C MET A 688 12.07 27.12 -15.71
N LEU A 689 11.13 28.05 -15.86
CA LEU A 689 11.28 29.44 -15.39
C LEU A 689 11.36 29.49 -13.87
N GLU A 690 10.49 28.77 -13.15
CA GLU A 690 10.53 28.69 -11.70
C GLU A 690 11.90 28.18 -11.19
N LYS A 691 12.36 27.07 -11.77
CA LYS A 691 13.67 26.48 -11.45
C LYS A 691 14.81 27.48 -11.72
N GLN A 692 14.79 28.14 -12.86
CA GLN A 692 15.79 29.15 -13.21
C GLN A 692 15.83 30.30 -12.20
N LEU A 693 14.68 30.79 -11.77
CA LEU A 693 14.57 31.86 -10.77
C LEU A 693 15.12 31.40 -9.40
N ARG A 694 14.83 30.17 -8.98
CA ARG A 694 15.37 29.60 -7.74
C ARG A 694 16.87 29.42 -7.80
N ASP A 695 17.40 28.80 -8.85
CA ASP A 695 18.83 28.58 -9.01
C ASP A 695 19.61 29.91 -9.03
N GLN A 696 19.11 30.91 -9.74
CA GLN A 696 19.71 32.25 -9.73
C GLN A 696 19.68 32.88 -8.34
N THR A 697 18.64 32.65 -7.57
CA THR A 697 18.51 33.20 -6.21
C THR A 697 19.52 32.52 -5.27
N PHE A 698 19.69 31.21 -5.32
CA PHE A 698 20.68 30.48 -4.54
C PHE A 698 22.12 30.89 -4.94
N GLU A 699 22.43 30.98 -6.20
CA GLU A 699 23.77 31.39 -6.63
C GLU A 699 24.10 32.83 -6.26
N LYS A 700 23.12 33.73 -6.32
CA LYS A 700 23.26 35.12 -5.83
C LYS A 700 23.54 35.20 -4.33
N ALA A 701 23.05 34.25 -3.56
CA ALA A 701 23.16 34.21 -2.09
C ALA A 701 24.45 33.51 -1.59
N ARG A 702 25.38 33.12 -2.47
CA ARG A 702 26.69 32.61 -2.08
C ARG A 702 27.59 33.71 -1.56
N ASN A 703 28.18 33.48 -0.40
CA ASN A 703 29.17 34.41 0.17
C ASN A 703 30.57 34.17 -0.46
N LYS A 704 31.55 34.95 -0.03
CA LYS A 704 32.93 34.87 -0.54
C LYS A 704 33.62 33.50 -0.30
N GLN A 705 33.10 32.71 0.61
CA GLN A 705 33.59 31.37 0.94
C GLN A 705 32.85 30.25 0.14
N GLY A 706 31.90 30.65 -0.73
CA GLY A 706 31.10 29.72 -1.54
C GLY A 706 29.94 29.07 -0.77
N LEU A 707 29.66 29.52 0.46
CA LEU A 707 28.56 29.04 1.27
C LEU A 707 27.29 29.86 1.00
N TYR A 708 26.13 29.22 1.05
CA TYR A 708 24.84 29.91 1.03
C TYR A 708 24.62 30.68 2.33
N GLU A 709 24.10 31.88 2.24
CA GLU A 709 23.94 32.78 3.40
C GLU A 709 22.51 33.33 3.51
N CYS A 710 21.88 33.13 4.69
CA CYS A 710 20.55 33.65 4.97
C CYS A 710 20.54 35.20 4.94
N ALA A 711 19.72 35.78 4.08
CA ALA A 711 19.63 37.23 3.90
C ALA A 711 19.23 37.99 5.17
N ARG A 712 18.58 37.34 6.17
CA ARG A 712 18.10 37.99 7.37
C ARG A 712 19.05 37.83 8.57
N CYS A 713 19.55 36.64 8.85
CA CYS A 713 20.35 36.39 10.07
C CYS A 713 21.82 36.06 9.79
N GLY A 714 22.24 35.96 8.53
CA GLY A 714 23.63 35.64 8.15
C GLY A 714 24.05 34.19 8.43
N LYS A 715 23.13 33.28 8.75
CA LYS A 715 23.45 31.87 8.91
C LYS A 715 23.98 31.33 7.58
N THR A 716 25.11 30.61 7.62
CA THR A 716 25.77 30.08 6.44
C THR A 716 25.78 28.56 6.47
N ASP A 717 25.63 27.91 5.30
CA ASP A 717 25.77 26.47 5.11
C ASP A 717 26.22 26.13 3.70
N GLN A 718 26.78 24.93 3.49
CA GLN A 718 27.16 24.43 2.18
C GLN A 718 25.96 23.88 1.41
N SER A 719 24.93 23.41 2.12
CA SER A 719 23.74 22.77 1.56
C SER A 719 22.58 23.74 1.42
N ARG A 720 21.91 23.71 0.28
CA ARG A 720 20.67 24.47 0.00
C ARG A 720 19.51 24.10 0.92
N ILE A 721 19.51 22.87 1.47
CA ILE A 721 18.45 22.27 2.28
C ILE A 721 18.05 23.09 3.51
N TYR A 722 18.96 23.92 4.03
CA TYR A 722 18.72 24.75 5.21
C TYR A 722 18.10 26.10 4.88
N PHE A 723 17.82 26.37 3.61
CA PHE A 723 17.31 27.65 3.13
C PHE A 723 16.09 27.49 2.24
N GLN A 724 15.24 28.51 2.24
CA GLN A 724 14.03 28.62 1.43
C GLN A 724 14.09 29.89 0.60
N VAL A 725 13.60 29.81 -0.64
CA VAL A 725 13.47 30.98 -1.52
C VAL A 725 12.19 31.73 -1.18
N ASP A 726 12.32 33.03 -0.89
CA ASP A 726 11.23 33.87 -0.46
C ASP A 726 11.31 35.24 -1.16
N HIS A 727 10.18 35.95 -1.28
CA HIS A 727 10.12 37.28 -1.86
C HIS A 727 10.65 38.34 -0.88
N ILE A 728 11.50 39.25 -1.35
CA ILE A 728 11.98 40.41 -0.56
C ILE A 728 10.77 41.31 -0.28
N VAL A 729 10.04 41.71 -1.29
CA VAL A 729 8.76 42.42 -1.20
C VAL A 729 7.66 41.40 -1.41
N PRO A 730 6.77 41.16 -0.42
CA PRO A 730 5.70 40.15 -0.55
C PRO A 730 4.79 40.42 -1.74
N MET A 731 4.22 39.37 -2.31
CA MET A 731 3.28 39.46 -3.44
C MET A 731 2.07 40.34 -3.10
N ASN A 732 1.55 40.24 -1.87
CA ASN A 732 0.45 41.07 -1.34
C ASN A 732 0.82 42.56 -1.26
N GLY A 733 2.11 42.89 -1.25
CA GLY A 733 2.66 44.24 -1.27
C GLY A 733 3.04 44.71 -2.68
N GLY A 734 2.62 44.02 -3.74
CA GLY A 734 2.96 44.33 -5.12
C GLY A 734 4.34 43.86 -5.56
N GLY A 735 4.95 42.94 -4.81
CA GLY A 735 6.17 42.23 -5.25
C GLY A 735 5.92 41.35 -6.46
N LYS A 736 6.99 41.13 -7.25
CA LYS A 736 6.95 40.27 -8.44
C LYS A 736 7.90 39.10 -8.27
N SER A 737 7.58 37.97 -8.87
CA SER A 737 8.44 36.78 -8.91
C SER A 737 9.54 36.94 -9.99
N VAL A 738 10.50 37.77 -9.67
CA VAL A 738 11.70 38.02 -10.50
C VAL A 738 12.95 37.92 -9.64
N ALA A 739 14.08 37.50 -10.21
CA ALA A 739 15.34 37.26 -9.50
C ALA A 739 15.83 38.43 -8.62
N LYS A 740 15.39 39.67 -8.94
CA LYS A 740 15.72 40.87 -8.16
C LYS A 740 14.95 40.96 -6.84
N ASN A 741 13.77 40.36 -6.79
CA ASN A 741 12.86 40.38 -5.63
C ASN A 741 12.87 39.05 -4.84
N LEU A 742 13.79 38.15 -5.15
CA LEU A 742 13.93 36.87 -4.47
C LEU A 742 15.20 36.84 -3.61
N GLN A 743 15.12 36.17 -2.46
CA GLN A 743 16.18 35.97 -1.48
C GLN A 743 16.09 34.58 -0.88
N ILE A 744 17.18 34.10 -0.22
CA ILE A 744 17.11 32.87 0.59
C ILE A 744 17.06 33.22 2.08
N LEU A 745 16.21 32.54 2.81
CA LEU A 745 16.07 32.63 4.26
C LEU A 745 16.27 31.26 4.89
N CYS A 746 16.90 31.18 6.06
CA CYS A 746 16.86 29.95 6.83
C CYS A 746 15.43 29.71 7.35
N ARG A 747 15.07 28.46 7.63
CA ARG A 747 13.72 28.06 8.06
C ARG A 747 13.17 28.91 9.21
N GLN A 748 14.00 29.17 10.23
CA GLN A 748 13.60 30.01 11.36
C GLN A 748 13.27 31.45 10.95
N CYS A 749 14.08 32.04 10.06
CA CYS A 749 13.85 33.42 9.60
C CYS A 749 12.63 33.49 8.66
N ASN A 750 12.37 32.47 7.87
CA ASN A 750 11.20 32.39 7.00
C ASN A 750 9.91 32.26 7.83
N GLY A 751 9.87 31.36 8.80
CA GLY A 751 8.72 31.22 9.70
C GLY A 751 8.44 32.47 10.57
N MET A 752 9.47 33.27 10.90
CA MET A 752 9.29 34.56 11.60
C MET A 752 8.83 35.71 10.70
N LYS A 753 8.92 35.55 9.39
CA LYS A 753 8.48 36.59 8.45
C LYS A 753 6.95 36.61 8.35
N GLY A 754 6.31 35.43 8.51
CA GLY A 754 4.86 35.27 8.42
C GLY A 754 4.29 35.78 7.09
N ASP A 755 2.97 35.79 6.97
CA ASP A 755 2.23 36.37 5.85
C ASP A 755 2.23 37.91 5.84
N SER A 756 3.25 38.56 6.43
CA SER A 756 3.35 40.01 6.50
C SER A 756 3.83 40.65 5.18
#